data_28a1e5323ee6204fd77bd71b13a0cd31
#
_entry.id   28a1e5323ee6204fd77bd71b13a0cd31
#
_cell.length_a   1.000
_cell.length_b   1.000
_cell.length_c   1.000
_cell.angle_alpha   90.00
_cell.angle_beta   90.00
_cell.angle_gamma   90.00
#
_symmetry.space_group_name_H-M   'P 1'
#
loop_
_entity.id
_entity.type
_entity.pdbx_description
1 polymer ?
#
loop_
_entity_poly.entity_id
_entity_poly.type
_entity_poly.pdbx_seq_one_letter_code
_entity_poly.pdbx_strand_id
1 'polypeptide(L)'
;MTEQIQPSETSPKSPERPNKKHWVRKAVCIGSAVILVPVLGVAGALSFDAGQRGLIQLADKMLDSFSVEQIEGGLQNGLVLNNVRYQTAGIDTHIAQARLQLDFGCLLSREVCLRDFILNKPTIAINTALLPPSTPDDSKSGTMKRISLPIGINAENLVVQDLSVNVDQTNLTLSHFKSAVSLNNEKGLTIAPTEINDISVISKKLSEVKSEPKAEQTNKPVDWDAIEQSLTPAFLGNVSEIILPFDLHIPAIKGKNWHYQAVNEKGETLQSIEIPSLIAQADTVDNQLQLQKLAVESSLGNLYSQGKLQLDGDMPLDLTLKSHLEPLKSDGKEILPASDVDLTLSGSLKKSIALSLKTKGVLDAELNGEVQLAQDKMPLNLALNVAKGQYAFVNTMAPLKINDVTLKLTGDLLNYHAELKGGVDGMDYIPASQVDLNADGKLYEVTVNKLGIASLDGKSEFVGAANWKEGANWDVQADLEKMNIGFYVPVMPATLSGKLHSRGFAGSQGWQVEVPVADLNGTLSSKPISLKGSATLNQNVLLTVPDLQIRYGENHLNASGVLDDHSDFVLDVDAPNLRGLWSDLSGNVKGHAAISGQFTSPNLDLDLTSSNLHLQGFQLSKASAKGNIKSDPLAKGQFNIKAEQLHYGESVKLRLLDLALSGDEQNHLLTLKSQGEPVAANLQINGHFDRTLEQWKGTLSQAKFDTPIGDVKSNQAIAVSYDHKQTQANIASHCWKNTDVELCFPQSFNVGKQGNIPFQFKRVNLDLVNKLIEQDSLKGNLQAQGNVAWFTDKPFQFTAKVDGNHLTFSQKLDYRTFKLDIPKLTLNADIQNNNLVLKTDINVHNQGRIVGDIHLNDLAKNRQLGGTLAIERLSLSIA
;
A
#
# COMPACT_ATOMS: atom_id res chain seq x y z
N MET A 1 -3.65 -3.61 -70.63
CA MET A 1 -4.20 -2.26 -70.89
C MET A 1 -3.81 -1.44 -69.64
N THR A 2 -2.72 -0.75 -69.82
CA THR A 2 -2.59 0.73 -69.88
C THR A 2 -2.78 1.36 -68.56
N GLU A 3 -1.92 2.17 -67.92
CA GLU A 3 -0.86 3.04 -68.44
C GLU A 3 0.00 3.55 -67.27
N GLN A 4 1.29 3.68 -67.51
CA GLN A 4 2.27 4.35 -66.66
C GLN A 4 2.05 5.87 -66.65
N ILE A 5 2.27 6.56 -65.54
CA ILE A 5 2.74 7.94 -65.52
C ILE A 5 3.79 8.07 -64.41
N GLN A 6 5.05 8.25 -64.84
CA GLN A 6 6.13 8.82 -64.04
C GLN A 6 5.96 10.33 -63.91
N PRO A 7 6.44 10.98 -62.88
CA PRO A 7 6.96 12.34 -62.95
C PRO A 7 8.47 12.38 -62.73
N SER A 8 9.05 13.18 -63.63
CA SER A 8 10.44 13.48 -63.88
C SER A 8 11.19 14.07 -62.69
N GLU A 9 12.42 13.56 -62.51
CA GLU A 9 13.51 14.22 -61.77
C GLU A 9 13.91 15.56 -62.41
N THR A 10 14.09 16.57 -61.58
CA THR A 10 14.95 17.72 -61.86
C THR A 10 15.87 17.96 -60.69
N SER A 11 17.09 17.49 -60.81
CA SER A 11 18.23 17.88 -59.97
C SER A 11 18.72 19.28 -60.32
N PRO A 12 19.05 20.14 -59.39
CA PRO A 12 19.84 21.33 -59.64
C PRO A 12 21.35 21.00 -59.59
N LYS A 13 22.01 21.39 -60.64
CA LYS A 13 23.48 21.33 -60.84
C LYS A 13 24.21 22.08 -59.69
N SER A 14 25.21 21.42 -59.10
CA SER A 14 26.25 22.05 -58.29
C SER A 14 27.19 22.96 -59.11
N PRO A 15 27.60 24.10 -58.58
CA PRO A 15 28.59 24.97 -59.23
C PRO A 15 30.01 24.42 -59.07
N GLU A 16 30.77 24.45 -60.15
CA GLU A 16 32.20 24.08 -60.25
C GLU A 16 33.06 24.96 -59.30
N ARG A 17 33.96 24.33 -58.56
CA ARG A 17 34.97 25.03 -57.76
C ARG A 17 36.15 25.47 -58.62
N PRO A 18 36.55 26.76 -58.57
CA PRO A 18 37.77 27.19 -59.21
C PRO A 18 39.02 26.74 -58.43
N ASN A 19 39.99 26.29 -59.16
CA ASN A 19 41.31 25.79 -58.76
C ASN A 19 42.17 26.84 -58.02
N LYS A 20 42.29 26.68 -56.65
CA LYS A 20 43.03 27.61 -55.76
C LYS A 20 44.29 26.97 -55.18
N LYS A 21 45.28 26.69 -56.05
CA LYS A 21 46.62 26.17 -55.63
C LYS A 21 47.68 27.25 -55.35
N HIS A 22 47.44 28.50 -55.60
CA HIS A 22 48.46 29.57 -55.41
C HIS A 22 48.14 30.55 -54.25
N TRP A 23 46.95 30.59 -53.65
CA TRP A 23 46.62 31.56 -52.64
C TRP A 23 46.86 31.01 -51.17
N VAL A 24 46.82 29.70 -50.98
CA VAL A 24 47.06 29.05 -49.71
C VAL A 24 48.49 29.22 -49.16
N ARG A 25 49.49 29.26 -50.06
CA ARG A 25 50.91 29.48 -49.65
C ARG A 25 51.20 30.91 -49.15
N LYS A 26 50.54 31.90 -49.69
CA LYS A 26 50.69 33.28 -49.21
C LYS A 26 49.84 33.57 -47.94
N ALA A 27 48.70 32.95 -47.75
CA ALA A 27 47.88 33.04 -46.61
C ALA A 27 48.48 32.30 -45.39
N VAL A 28 49.20 31.20 -45.59
CA VAL A 28 49.91 30.46 -44.52
C VAL A 28 51.11 31.25 -44.00
N CYS A 29 51.88 31.99 -44.88
CA CYS A 29 53.01 32.78 -44.43
C CYS A 29 52.58 34.12 -43.74
N ILE A 30 51.47 34.70 -44.10
CA ILE A 30 50.97 35.88 -43.42
C ILE A 30 50.21 35.49 -42.14
N GLY A 31 49.47 34.37 -42.16
CA GLY A 31 48.82 33.81 -40.95
C GLY A 31 49.81 33.35 -39.87
N SER A 32 50.95 32.73 -40.29
CA SER A 32 52.00 32.34 -39.35
C SER A 32 52.73 33.53 -38.74
N ALA A 33 52.94 34.63 -39.51
CA ALA A 33 53.56 35.85 -38.94
C ALA A 33 52.60 36.62 -38.00
N VAL A 34 51.30 36.65 -38.31
CA VAL A 34 50.29 37.28 -37.46
C VAL A 34 50.06 36.49 -36.14
N ILE A 35 50.32 35.22 -36.12
CA ILE A 35 50.29 34.41 -34.90
C ILE A 35 51.65 34.39 -34.18
N LEU A 36 52.78 34.40 -34.91
CA LEU A 36 54.12 34.28 -34.34
C LEU A 36 54.54 35.57 -33.59
N VAL A 37 54.14 36.74 -34.03
CA VAL A 37 54.51 38.02 -33.37
C VAL A 37 53.80 38.21 -32.00
N PRO A 38 52.50 37.96 -31.87
CA PRO A 38 51.87 37.93 -30.59
C PRO A 38 52.38 36.81 -29.67
N VAL A 39 52.61 35.62 -30.21
CA VAL A 39 53.15 34.49 -29.42
C VAL A 39 54.55 34.81 -28.94
N LEU A 40 55.44 35.36 -29.73
CA LEU A 40 56.76 35.83 -29.31
C LEU A 40 56.72 37.03 -28.37
N GLY A 41 55.69 37.93 -28.54
CA GLY A 41 55.45 39.06 -27.62
C GLY A 41 55.00 38.58 -26.24
N VAL A 42 54.05 37.61 -26.22
CA VAL A 42 53.60 36.96 -24.97
C VAL A 42 54.74 36.12 -24.34
N ALA A 43 55.50 35.36 -25.12
CA ALA A 43 56.65 34.61 -24.64
C ALA A 43 57.77 35.55 -24.09
N GLY A 44 57.98 36.71 -24.72
CA GLY A 44 58.87 37.72 -24.24
C GLY A 44 58.39 38.36 -22.91
N ALA A 45 57.09 38.70 -22.86
CA ALA A 45 56.49 39.20 -21.63
C ALA A 45 56.49 38.16 -20.46
N LEU A 46 56.36 36.87 -20.77
CA LEU A 46 56.46 35.82 -19.80
C LEU A 46 57.85 35.53 -19.29
N SER A 47 58.91 36.11 -19.93
CA SER A 47 60.32 35.91 -19.58
C SER A 47 60.77 36.77 -18.38
N PHE A 48 60.02 37.76 -17.92
CA PHE A 48 60.36 38.61 -16.78
C PHE A 48 59.13 39.01 -15.96
N ASP A 49 59.32 39.20 -14.68
CA ASP A 49 58.25 39.34 -13.69
C ASP A 49 57.33 40.52 -13.97
N ALA A 50 57.87 41.65 -14.45
CA ALA A 50 57.09 42.85 -14.80
C ALA A 50 56.16 42.62 -16.02
N GLY A 51 56.61 41.86 -17.02
CA GLY A 51 55.84 41.50 -18.17
C GLY A 51 54.72 40.51 -17.86
N GLN A 52 54.99 39.57 -16.98
CA GLN A 52 53.97 38.62 -16.49
C GLN A 52 52.89 39.36 -15.71
N ARG A 53 53.19 40.24 -14.80
CA ARG A 53 52.26 41.09 -14.09
C ARG A 53 51.47 41.98 -15.05
N GLY A 54 52.14 42.55 -16.05
CA GLY A 54 51.51 43.40 -17.06
C GLY A 54 50.47 42.63 -17.91
N LEU A 55 50.71 41.38 -18.25
CA LEU A 55 49.73 40.51 -18.94
C LEU A 55 48.48 40.22 -18.10
N ILE A 56 48.67 39.97 -16.81
CA ILE A 56 47.55 39.72 -15.91
C ILE A 56 46.76 41.05 -15.66
N GLN A 57 47.43 42.19 -15.51
CA GLN A 57 46.77 43.48 -15.42
C GLN A 57 46.04 43.87 -16.72
N LEU A 58 46.56 43.40 -17.89
CA LEU A 58 45.85 43.62 -19.15
C LEU A 58 44.58 42.73 -19.22
N ALA A 59 44.66 41.50 -18.76
CA ALA A 59 43.52 40.58 -18.66
C ALA A 59 42.45 41.13 -17.69
N ASP A 60 42.83 41.66 -16.54
CA ASP A 60 41.97 42.35 -15.56
C ASP A 60 41.26 43.57 -16.18
N LYS A 61 41.91 44.30 -17.09
CA LYS A 61 41.34 45.45 -17.79
C LYS A 61 40.51 45.10 -19.01
N MET A 62 40.77 43.98 -19.66
CA MET A 62 40.11 43.59 -20.91
C MET A 62 38.94 42.63 -20.72
N LEU A 63 38.90 41.91 -19.60
CA LEU A 63 37.90 40.91 -19.29
C LEU A 63 37.01 41.37 -18.14
N ASP A 64 35.80 41.86 -18.42
CA ASP A 64 34.84 42.26 -17.36
C ASP A 64 34.49 41.12 -16.38
N SER A 65 34.76 39.87 -16.80
CA SER A 65 34.52 38.71 -15.99
C SER A 65 35.68 38.31 -15.03
N PHE A 66 36.82 38.97 -15.10
CA PHE A 66 38.02 38.63 -14.35
C PHE A 66 38.62 39.84 -13.65
N SER A 67 38.94 39.72 -12.37
CA SER A 67 39.63 40.80 -11.64
C SER A 67 40.60 40.23 -10.61
N VAL A 68 41.69 41.02 -10.37
CA VAL A 68 42.75 40.70 -9.40
C VAL A 68 43.11 41.98 -8.67
N GLU A 69 43.02 41.96 -7.34
CA GLU A 69 43.29 43.14 -6.52
C GLU A 69 44.79 43.43 -6.43
N GLN A 70 45.64 42.43 -6.23
CA GLN A 70 47.07 42.56 -6.05
C GLN A 70 47.83 41.43 -6.71
N ILE A 71 48.91 41.79 -7.41
CA ILE A 71 49.83 40.84 -8.12
C ILE A 71 51.23 41.07 -7.62
N GLU A 72 51.82 40.03 -7.01
CA GLU A 72 53.19 40.06 -6.48
C GLU A 72 54.07 38.99 -7.11
N GLY A 73 55.36 39.18 -7.10
CA GLY A 73 56.35 38.23 -7.62
C GLY A 73 56.29 37.99 -9.12
N GLY A 74 56.72 36.85 -9.56
CA GLY A 74 56.73 36.37 -10.94
C GLY A 74 56.74 34.85 -10.98
N LEU A 75 56.49 34.28 -12.13
CA LEU A 75 56.29 32.80 -12.30
C LEU A 75 57.52 31.97 -11.87
N GLN A 76 58.75 32.54 -11.98
CA GLN A 76 59.94 31.85 -11.57
C GLN A 76 60.18 31.85 -10.07
N ASN A 77 59.82 32.96 -9.42
CA ASN A 77 60.05 33.19 -7.98
C ASN A 77 58.81 32.99 -7.13
N GLY A 78 57.69 32.65 -7.71
CA GLY A 78 56.39 32.51 -7.14
C GLY A 78 55.51 33.75 -7.43
N LEU A 79 54.66 33.64 -8.40
CA LEU A 79 53.59 34.62 -8.68
C LEU A 79 52.47 34.45 -7.68
N VAL A 80 52.14 35.48 -6.93
CA VAL A 80 51.03 35.51 -5.98
C VAL A 80 49.96 36.48 -6.48
N LEU A 81 48.74 35.96 -6.59
CA LEU A 81 47.56 36.71 -6.93
C LEU A 81 46.65 36.78 -5.71
N ASN A 82 46.31 37.97 -5.24
CA ASN A 82 45.41 38.14 -4.10
C ASN A 82 44.04 38.64 -4.57
N ASN A 83 42.98 38.09 -3.97
CA ASN A 83 41.60 38.44 -4.25
C ASN A 83 41.24 38.33 -5.73
N VAL A 84 41.48 37.13 -6.29
CA VAL A 84 41.07 36.82 -7.68
C VAL A 84 39.56 36.59 -7.74
N ARG A 85 38.90 37.27 -8.65
CA ARG A 85 37.47 37.06 -8.93
C ARG A 85 37.30 36.69 -10.41
N TYR A 86 36.40 35.72 -10.63
CA TYR A 86 35.94 35.35 -11.96
C TYR A 86 34.44 35.17 -11.94
N GLN A 87 33.73 35.92 -12.75
CA GLN A 87 32.27 35.96 -12.78
C GLN A 87 31.76 35.79 -14.18
N THR A 88 30.88 34.80 -14.38
CA THR A 88 30.15 34.59 -15.63
C THR A 88 28.69 34.31 -15.33
N ALA A 89 27.85 34.14 -16.37
CA ALA A 89 26.44 33.77 -16.17
C ALA A 89 26.36 32.43 -15.42
N GLY A 90 25.87 32.49 -14.20
CA GLY A 90 25.66 31.35 -13.33
C GLY A 90 26.89 30.83 -12.56
N ILE A 91 28.08 31.40 -12.72
CA ILE A 91 29.30 31.03 -11.98
C ILE A 91 29.94 32.28 -11.38
N ASP A 92 30.16 32.27 -10.07
CA ASP A 92 30.88 33.27 -9.33
C ASP A 92 32.03 32.59 -8.54
N THR A 93 33.27 32.94 -8.86
CA THR A 93 34.44 32.37 -8.24
C THR A 93 35.27 33.46 -7.58
N HIS A 94 35.66 33.25 -6.33
CA HIS A 94 36.54 34.11 -5.58
C HIS A 94 37.65 33.27 -4.93
N ILE A 95 38.90 33.66 -5.14
CA ILE A 95 40.06 33.03 -4.57
C ILE A 95 40.82 34.04 -3.74
N ALA A 96 40.89 33.83 -2.43
CA ALA A 96 41.56 34.80 -1.56
C ALA A 96 43.05 34.95 -1.94
N GLN A 97 43.73 33.82 -2.22
CA GLN A 97 45.09 33.85 -2.71
C GLN A 97 45.39 32.68 -3.62
N ALA A 98 45.95 32.93 -4.79
CA ALA A 98 46.49 31.93 -5.70
C ALA A 98 48.02 32.11 -5.84
N ARG A 99 48.79 31.04 -5.63
CA ARG A 99 50.23 31.06 -5.85
C ARG A 99 50.57 30.10 -6.98
N LEU A 100 51.35 30.60 -7.96
CA LEU A 100 51.81 29.85 -9.10
C LEU A 100 53.34 30.03 -9.26
N GLN A 101 54.06 28.94 -9.31
CA GLN A 101 55.51 28.96 -9.55
C GLN A 101 55.90 27.94 -10.60
N LEU A 102 56.63 28.42 -11.62
CA LEU A 102 57.16 27.62 -12.71
C LEU A 102 58.69 27.59 -12.64
N ASP A 103 59.27 26.42 -12.95
CA ASP A 103 60.71 26.28 -13.16
C ASP A 103 61.00 26.22 -14.70
N PHE A 104 61.48 27.33 -15.24
CA PHE A 104 61.84 27.41 -16.66
C PHE A 104 63.08 26.57 -16.97
N GLY A 105 63.90 26.15 -15.98
CA GLY A 105 65.05 25.26 -16.20
C GLY A 105 64.62 23.88 -16.75
N CYS A 106 63.47 23.41 -16.40
CA CYS A 106 62.93 22.15 -16.89
C CYS A 106 62.64 22.15 -18.43
N LEU A 107 62.46 23.31 -19.04
CA LEU A 107 62.30 23.39 -20.51
C LEU A 107 63.50 22.84 -21.27
N LEU A 108 64.69 22.86 -20.66
CA LEU A 108 65.90 22.23 -21.23
C LEU A 108 65.77 20.72 -21.27
N SER A 109 65.01 20.13 -20.38
CA SER A 109 64.69 18.69 -20.30
C SER A 109 63.40 18.36 -21.08
N ARG A 110 62.81 19.33 -21.79
CA ARG A 110 61.52 19.21 -22.49
C ARG A 110 60.35 18.92 -21.53
N GLU A 111 60.36 19.55 -20.39
CA GLU A 111 59.29 19.47 -19.39
C GLU A 111 58.84 20.89 -18.97
N VAL A 112 57.54 21.04 -18.68
CA VAL A 112 57.00 22.21 -18.01
C VAL A 112 56.83 21.84 -16.51
N CYS A 113 57.68 22.42 -15.66
CA CYS A 113 57.66 22.16 -14.23
C CYS A 113 56.87 23.28 -13.50
N LEU A 114 55.71 22.90 -12.97
CA LEU A 114 54.92 23.68 -12.06
C LEU A 114 55.35 23.30 -10.62
N ARG A 115 56.19 24.13 -10.00
CA ARG A 115 56.66 23.85 -8.64
C ARG A 115 55.63 24.02 -7.58
N ASP A 116 54.88 25.12 -7.66
CA ASP A 116 53.74 25.41 -6.79
C ASP A 116 52.54 25.83 -7.58
N PHE A 117 51.37 25.20 -7.25
CA PHE A 117 50.06 25.67 -7.54
C PHE A 117 49.22 25.56 -6.26
N ILE A 118 49.08 26.70 -5.56
CA ILE A 118 48.47 26.73 -4.25
C ILE A 118 47.29 27.69 -4.30
N LEU A 119 46.10 27.20 -3.97
CA LEU A 119 44.89 27.98 -3.84
C LEU A 119 44.45 28.01 -2.39
N ASN A 120 44.35 29.22 -1.81
CA ASN A 120 43.89 29.44 -0.47
C ASN A 120 42.47 30.06 -0.51
N LYS A 121 41.55 29.45 0.19
CA LYS A 121 40.14 29.82 0.34
C LYS A 121 39.46 30.13 -0.99
N PRO A 122 39.54 29.22 -1.96
CA PRO A 122 38.71 29.38 -3.15
C PRO A 122 37.23 29.14 -2.80
N THR A 123 36.37 30.08 -3.23
CA THR A 123 34.91 29.95 -3.13
C THR A 123 34.30 29.98 -4.51
N ILE A 124 33.44 29.04 -4.81
CA ILE A 124 32.77 28.87 -6.10
C ILE A 124 31.29 28.80 -5.85
N ALA A 125 30.54 29.70 -6.41
CA ALA A 125 29.06 29.62 -6.39
C ALA A 125 28.54 29.37 -7.80
N ILE A 126 27.72 28.33 -7.95
CA ILE A 126 27.15 27.89 -9.20
C ILE A 126 25.62 27.94 -9.07
N ASN A 127 25.00 28.72 -9.93
CA ASN A 127 23.55 28.74 -10.10
C ASN A 127 23.21 28.05 -11.42
N THR A 128 22.70 26.81 -11.33
CA THR A 128 22.46 25.99 -12.53
C THR A 128 21.38 26.55 -13.43
N ALA A 129 20.43 27.33 -12.90
CA ALA A 129 19.36 27.96 -13.68
C ALA A 129 19.84 29.09 -14.60
N LEU A 130 21.03 29.64 -14.35
CA LEU A 130 21.63 30.74 -15.13
C LEU A 130 22.71 30.25 -16.11
N LEU A 131 23.04 28.95 -16.09
CA LEU A 131 24.00 28.40 -17.03
C LEU A 131 23.40 28.35 -18.45
N PRO A 132 24.19 28.62 -19.47
CA PRO A 132 23.72 28.49 -20.86
C PRO A 132 23.32 27.02 -21.13
N PRO A 133 22.21 26.77 -21.87
CA PRO A 133 21.79 25.42 -22.19
C PRO A 133 22.91 24.67 -22.92
N SER A 134 23.26 23.49 -22.47
CA SER A 134 24.18 22.58 -23.15
C SER A 134 23.57 22.20 -24.51
N THR A 135 24.13 22.66 -25.61
CA THR A 135 23.86 22.07 -26.91
C THR A 135 24.41 20.63 -26.85
N PRO A 136 23.64 19.60 -27.21
CA PRO A 136 24.18 18.28 -27.37
C PRO A 136 25.25 18.36 -28.45
N ASP A 137 26.49 18.14 -28.07
CA ASP A 137 27.60 18.07 -29.03
C ASP A 137 27.47 16.73 -29.75
N ASP A 138 27.01 16.77 -31.02
CA ASP A 138 27.00 15.64 -31.95
C ASP A 138 28.44 15.26 -32.39
N SER A 139 29.41 15.48 -31.53
CA SER A 139 30.76 14.99 -31.77
C SER A 139 30.73 13.45 -31.69
N LYS A 140 30.73 12.82 -32.84
CA LYS A 140 31.07 11.41 -33.03
C LYS A 140 32.26 11.13 -32.12
N SER A 141 32.11 10.25 -31.17
CA SER A 141 33.21 9.78 -30.29
C SER A 141 34.30 9.18 -31.18
N GLY A 142 35.29 9.98 -31.56
CA GLY A 142 36.47 9.49 -32.20
C GLY A 142 37.21 8.64 -31.16
N THR A 143 37.59 7.42 -31.52
CA THR A 143 38.49 6.58 -30.72
C THR A 143 39.70 7.41 -30.34
N MET A 144 39.90 7.69 -29.05
CA MET A 144 41.12 8.31 -28.57
C MET A 144 42.30 7.43 -28.99
N LYS A 145 43.34 8.06 -29.52
CA LYS A 145 44.61 7.35 -29.86
C LYS A 145 45.63 7.68 -28.80
N ARG A 146 46.58 6.80 -28.55
CA ARG A 146 47.75 7.10 -27.70
C ARG A 146 48.41 8.37 -28.22
N ILE A 147 48.67 9.33 -27.35
CA ILE A 147 49.19 10.64 -27.65
C ILE A 147 50.69 10.64 -27.24
N SER A 148 51.54 11.10 -28.13
CA SER A 148 52.93 11.42 -27.79
C SER A 148 53.02 12.90 -27.54
N LEU A 149 53.50 13.23 -26.34
CA LEU A 149 53.69 14.62 -25.91
C LEU A 149 55.04 15.16 -26.41
N PRO A 150 55.04 16.32 -27.04
CA PRO A 150 56.32 16.98 -27.43
C PRO A 150 57.05 17.52 -26.22
N ILE A 151 56.36 17.78 -25.11
CA ILE A 151 56.88 18.35 -23.86
C ILE A 151 56.15 17.67 -22.72
N GLY A 152 56.86 17.19 -21.71
CA GLY A 152 56.28 16.65 -20.46
C GLY A 152 55.73 17.77 -19.55
N ILE A 153 54.88 17.39 -18.63
CA ILE A 153 54.33 18.27 -17.59
C ILE A 153 54.63 17.67 -16.23
N ASN A 154 55.17 18.47 -15.31
CA ASN A 154 55.48 18.06 -13.96
C ASN A 154 54.95 19.11 -12.98
N ALA A 155 53.89 18.82 -12.26
CA ALA A 155 53.33 19.66 -11.20
C ALA A 155 53.70 19.03 -9.83
N GLU A 156 54.66 19.64 -9.14
CA GLU A 156 55.30 19.06 -7.95
C GLU A 156 54.48 19.27 -6.67
N ASN A 157 53.72 20.36 -6.62
CA ASN A 157 52.94 20.74 -5.43
C ASN A 157 51.64 21.42 -5.81
N LEU A 158 50.57 20.62 -5.84
CA LEU A 158 49.22 21.08 -6.06
C LEU A 158 48.47 21.07 -4.71
N VAL A 159 48.16 22.24 -4.17
CA VAL A 159 47.51 22.39 -2.88
C VAL A 159 46.27 23.25 -2.98
N VAL A 160 45.16 22.80 -2.43
CA VAL A 160 43.95 23.60 -2.24
C VAL A 160 43.60 23.55 -0.76
N GLN A 161 43.45 24.74 -0.16
CA GLN A 161 43.12 24.90 1.25
C GLN A 161 41.79 25.66 1.37
N ASP A 162 40.91 25.17 2.25
CA ASP A 162 39.62 25.79 2.60
C ASP A 162 38.72 26.10 1.37
N LEU A 163 38.59 25.13 0.45
CA LEU A 163 37.67 25.23 -0.67
C LEU A 163 36.22 25.21 -0.21
N SER A 164 35.40 26.10 -0.75
CA SER A 164 33.94 26.08 -0.60
C SER A 164 33.26 26.19 -1.95
N VAL A 165 32.40 25.23 -2.26
CA VAL A 165 31.62 25.17 -3.51
C VAL A 165 30.15 25.11 -3.14
N ASN A 166 29.38 26.09 -3.62
CA ASN A 166 27.93 26.15 -3.51
C ASN A 166 27.32 25.88 -4.87
N VAL A 167 26.57 24.81 -5.01
CA VAL A 167 25.78 24.51 -6.20
C VAL A 167 24.32 24.51 -5.82
N ASP A 168 23.60 25.56 -6.21
CA ASP A 168 22.20 25.79 -5.83
C ASP A 168 21.98 25.63 -4.31
N GLN A 169 21.48 24.47 -3.86
CA GLN A 169 21.20 24.17 -2.46
C GLN A 169 22.16 23.17 -1.83
N THR A 170 23.22 22.84 -2.54
CA THR A 170 24.26 21.93 -2.05
C THR A 170 25.54 22.69 -1.77
N ASN A 171 26.02 22.58 -0.56
CA ASN A 171 27.30 23.17 -0.14
C ASN A 171 28.33 22.06 0.04
N LEU A 172 29.47 22.16 -0.64
CA LEU A 172 30.63 21.31 -0.49
C LEU A 172 31.77 22.15 0.10
N THR A 173 32.36 21.68 1.17
CA THR A 173 33.60 22.24 1.72
C THR A 173 34.71 21.18 1.76
N LEU A 174 35.94 21.60 1.52
CA LEU A 174 37.15 20.77 1.56
C LEU A 174 38.25 21.56 2.23
N SER A 175 38.71 21.07 3.37
CA SER A 175 39.78 21.80 4.13
C SER A 175 41.17 21.64 3.49
N HIS A 176 41.50 20.45 3.03
CA HIS A 176 42.86 20.22 2.50
C HIS A 176 42.91 19.20 1.38
N PHE A 177 43.40 19.64 0.25
CA PHE A 177 43.80 18.81 -0.89
C PHE A 177 45.27 19.00 -1.19
N LYS A 178 46.02 17.91 -1.32
CA LYS A 178 47.41 17.92 -1.73
C LYS A 178 47.67 16.79 -2.70
N SER A 179 48.34 17.14 -3.82
CA SER A 179 48.74 16.17 -4.86
C SER A 179 50.00 16.68 -5.58
N ALA A 180 50.57 15.81 -6.37
CA ALA A 180 51.55 16.14 -7.42
C ALA A 180 51.22 15.30 -8.65
N VAL A 181 51.44 15.83 -9.84
CA VAL A 181 51.10 15.19 -11.09
C VAL A 181 52.25 15.31 -12.08
N SER A 182 52.67 14.21 -12.64
CA SER A 182 53.63 14.20 -13.77
C SER A 182 53.02 13.48 -14.97
N LEU A 183 53.23 14.06 -16.17
CA LEU A 183 52.78 13.49 -17.41
C LEU A 183 53.93 13.54 -18.42
N ASN A 184 54.42 12.38 -18.84
CA ASN A 184 55.46 12.25 -19.83
C ASN A 184 55.26 10.96 -20.66
N ASN A 185 56.00 10.84 -21.77
CA ASN A 185 55.86 9.69 -22.70
C ASN A 185 56.38 8.37 -22.12
N GLU A 186 57.28 8.38 -21.14
CA GLU A 186 57.86 7.16 -20.58
C GLU A 186 56.98 6.51 -19.52
N LYS A 187 56.38 7.35 -18.65
CA LYS A 187 55.62 6.88 -17.47
C LYS A 187 54.10 7.18 -17.56
N GLY A 188 53.68 7.85 -18.66
CA GLY A 188 52.27 8.28 -18.77
C GLY A 188 51.93 9.37 -17.73
N LEU A 189 50.69 9.33 -17.21
CA LEU A 189 50.16 10.22 -16.21
C LEU A 189 50.34 9.60 -14.80
N THR A 190 51.25 10.14 -14.03
CA THR A 190 51.50 9.72 -12.64
C THR A 190 50.91 10.75 -11.69
N ILE A 191 50.00 10.35 -10.86
CA ILE A 191 49.44 11.16 -9.76
C ILE A 191 50.12 10.71 -8.47
N ALA A 192 50.96 11.54 -7.87
CA ALA A 192 51.60 11.22 -6.61
C ALA A 192 50.60 10.90 -5.49
N PRO A 193 51.05 10.33 -4.35
CA PRO A 193 50.13 10.09 -3.24
C PRO A 193 49.33 11.35 -2.88
N THR A 194 48.02 11.31 -3.14
CA THR A 194 47.09 12.45 -3.01
C THR A 194 46.39 12.37 -1.68
N GLU A 195 46.31 13.50 -0.98
CA GLU A 195 45.58 13.64 0.27
C GLU A 195 44.38 14.56 0.09
N ILE A 196 43.19 14.06 0.52
CA ILE A 196 41.91 14.78 0.43
C ILE A 196 41.25 14.68 1.80
N ASN A 197 41.33 15.72 2.59
CA ASN A 197 40.91 15.68 3.99
C ASN A 197 39.76 16.66 4.26
N ASP A 198 38.84 16.23 5.16
CA ASP A 198 37.76 17.02 5.73
C ASP A 198 36.81 17.56 4.63
N ILE A 199 36.28 16.65 3.79
CA ILE A 199 35.18 16.97 2.89
C ILE A 199 33.87 16.97 3.69
N SER A 200 33.12 18.05 3.55
CA SER A 200 31.74 18.10 4.03
C SER A 200 30.79 18.50 2.88
N VAL A 201 29.81 17.67 2.65
CA VAL A 201 28.74 17.92 1.66
C VAL A 201 27.41 18.02 2.39
N ILE A 202 26.80 19.19 2.35
CA ILE A 202 25.46 19.45 2.91
C ILE A 202 24.49 19.72 1.77
N SER A 203 23.54 18.84 1.56
CA SER A 203 22.51 18.97 0.53
C SER A 203 21.16 19.24 1.19
N LYS A 204 20.50 20.35 0.82
CA LYS A 204 19.13 20.63 1.24
C LYS A 204 18.18 19.91 0.30
N LYS A 205 17.45 18.92 0.81
CA LYS A 205 16.29 18.39 0.09
C LYS A 205 15.17 19.41 0.25
N LEU A 206 14.72 19.99 -0.84
CA LEU A 206 13.40 20.62 -0.90
C LEU A 206 12.40 19.57 -0.43
N SER A 207 11.51 19.93 0.50
CA SER A 207 10.34 19.12 0.77
C SER A 207 9.74 18.82 -0.59
N GLU A 208 9.55 17.55 -0.89
CA GLU A 208 8.65 17.21 -1.99
C GLU A 208 7.40 18.06 -1.71
N VAL A 209 7.14 19.03 -2.55
CA VAL A 209 5.84 19.71 -2.60
C VAL A 209 4.87 18.56 -2.50
N LYS A 210 4.10 18.49 -1.39
CA LYS A 210 3.03 17.51 -1.29
C LYS A 210 2.32 17.65 -2.61
N SER A 211 2.62 16.76 -3.52
CA SER A 211 1.86 16.67 -4.75
C SER A 211 0.44 16.62 -4.25
N GLU A 212 -0.34 17.67 -4.57
CA GLU A 212 -1.80 17.58 -4.48
C GLU A 212 -2.15 16.17 -4.91
N PRO A 213 -3.07 15.49 -4.22
CA PRO A 213 -3.38 14.10 -4.54
C PRO A 213 -3.51 14.06 -6.05
N LYS A 214 -2.55 13.44 -6.70
CA LYS A 214 -2.53 13.32 -8.16
C LYS A 214 -3.92 12.84 -8.50
N ALA A 215 -4.68 13.70 -9.16
CA ALA A 215 -5.87 13.28 -9.85
C ALA A 215 -5.56 11.92 -10.46
N GLU A 216 -6.43 10.95 -10.19
CA GLU A 216 -6.40 9.56 -10.60
C GLU A 216 -5.29 9.29 -11.61
N GLN A 217 -4.24 8.59 -11.15
CA GLN A 217 -3.34 7.95 -12.11
C GLN A 217 -4.27 7.06 -12.92
N THR A 218 -4.64 7.54 -14.09
CA THR A 218 -5.15 6.65 -15.13
C THR A 218 -4.08 5.60 -15.27
N ASN A 219 -4.34 4.40 -14.77
CA ASN A 219 -3.49 3.24 -14.95
C ASN A 219 -3.39 3.02 -16.47
N LYS A 220 -2.41 3.69 -17.10
CA LYS A 220 -2.08 3.32 -18.47
C LYS A 220 -1.65 1.87 -18.41
N PRO A 221 -2.20 1.00 -19.23
CA PRO A 221 -1.77 -0.39 -19.28
C PRO A 221 -0.27 -0.42 -19.55
N VAL A 222 0.42 -1.35 -18.90
CA VAL A 222 1.86 -1.56 -19.09
C VAL A 222 2.11 -1.89 -20.56
N ASP A 223 2.97 -1.13 -21.22
CA ASP A 223 3.38 -1.39 -22.60
C ASP A 223 4.47 -2.49 -22.59
N TRP A 224 4.03 -3.74 -22.59
CA TRP A 224 4.89 -4.91 -22.56
C TRP A 224 5.76 -5.01 -23.82
N ASP A 225 5.28 -4.54 -24.98
CA ASP A 225 6.02 -4.56 -26.23
C ASP A 225 7.18 -3.56 -26.20
N ALA A 226 6.98 -2.38 -25.61
CA ALA A 226 8.06 -1.42 -25.35
C ALA A 226 9.10 -1.96 -24.38
N ILE A 227 8.67 -2.67 -23.31
CA ILE A 227 9.58 -3.31 -22.36
C ILE A 227 10.38 -4.42 -23.07
N GLU A 228 9.74 -5.28 -23.85
CA GLU A 228 10.39 -6.35 -24.59
C GLU A 228 11.41 -5.78 -25.58
N GLN A 229 11.06 -4.71 -26.30
CA GLN A 229 11.98 -4.01 -27.19
C GLN A 229 13.17 -3.40 -26.45
N SER A 230 12.98 -2.91 -25.23
CA SER A 230 14.07 -2.33 -24.42
C SER A 230 15.02 -3.39 -23.83
N LEU A 231 14.51 -4.59 -23.56
CA LEU A 231 15.28 -5.71 -23.01
C LEU A 231 15.91 -6.62 -24.08
N THR A 232 15.48 -6.49 -25.33
CA THR A 232 16.01 -7.30 -26.44
C THR A 232 17.45 -6.95 -26.81
N PRO A 233 17.85 -5.67 -26.92
CA PRO A 233 19.24 -5.33 -27.28
C PRO A 233 20.19 -5.70 -26.14
N ALA A 234 21.39 -6.06 -26.49
CA ALA A 234 22.48 -6.33 -25.57
C ALA A 234 22.73 -5.13 -24.63
N PHE A 235 22.79 -5.36 -23.32
CA PHE A 235 23.06 -4.31 -22.31
C PHE A 235 24.40 -3.61 -22.55
N LEU A 236 25.40 -4.36 -22.98
CA LEU A 236 26.75 -3.88 -23.35
C LEU A 236 27.05 -4.03 -24.84
N GLY A 237 26.03 -4.10 -25.72
CA GLY A 237 26.22 -4.41 -27.14
C GLY A 237 27.12 -3.46 -27.94
N ASN A 238 27.21 -2.23 -27.51
CA ASN A 238 28.00 -1.18 -28.19
C ASN A 238 29.10 -0.61 -27.29
N VAL A 239 29.66 -1.39 -26.36
CA VAL A 239 30.82 -0.93 -25.58
C VAL A 239 32.01 -0.75 -26.52
N SER A 240 32.29 0.50 -26.84
CA SER A 240 33.45 0.88 -27.62
C SER A 240 34.73 0.61 -26.84
N GLU A 241 35.76 0.20 -27.52
CA GLU A 241 37.11 0.11 -26.94
C GLU A 241 37.51 1.48 -26.43
N ILE A 242 37.99 1.52 -25.19
CA ILE A 242 38.52 2.72 -24.59
C ILE A 242 40.04 2.63 -24.67
N ILE A 243 40.64 3.40 -25.56
CA ILE A 243 42.11 3.51 -25.64
C ILE A 243 42.52 4.71 -24.82
N LEU A 244 43.23 4.47 -23.74
CA LEU A 244 43.75 5.55 -22.90
C LEU A 244 44.88 6.29 -23.63
N PRO A 245 44.87 7.63 -23.65
CA PRO A 245 45.89 8.40 -24.29
C PRO A 245 47.27 8.23 -23.64
N PHE A 246 47.30 7.87 -22.39
CA PHE A 246 48.50 7.60 -21.56
C PHE A 246 48.23 6.48 -20.56
N ASP A 247 49.27 5.80 -20.13
CA ASP A 247 49.20 4.96 -18.93
C ASP A 247 48.98 5.86 -17.70
N LEU A 248 48.23 5.36 -16.73
CA LEU A 248 47.81 6.09 -15.50
C LEU A 248 48.40 5.36 -14.29
N HIS A 249 49.14 6.09 -13.44
CA HIS A 249 49.69 5.57 -12.21
C HIS A 249 49.16 6.38 -11.02
N ILE A 250 48.37 5.74 -10.16
CA ILE A 250 47.80 6.33 -8.95
C ILE A 250 48.21 5.48 -7.76
N PRO A 251 49.38 5.71 -7.18
CA PRO A 251 49.91 4.91 -6.09
C PRO A 251 49.08 5.02 -4.80
N ALA A 252 48.45 6.16 -4.55
CA ALA A 252 47.48 6.29 -3.49
C ALA A 252 46.66 7.59 -3.59
N ILE A 253 45.37 7.47 -3.49
CA ILE A 253 44.49 8.56 -3.08
C ILE A 253 44.01 8.24 -1.66
N LYS A 254 44.21 9.16 -0.72
CA LYS A 254 43.84 9.01 0.68
C LYS A 254 42.86 10.09 1.07
N GLY A 255 41.64 9.69 1.42
CA GLY A 255 40.62 10.54 1.98
C GLY A 255 40.50 10.33 3.48
N LYS A 256 40.32 11.40 4.24
CA LYS A 256 40.02 11.34 5.67
C LYS A 256 38.89 12.29 6.03
N ASN A 257 38.05 11.84 6.97
CA ASN A 257 36.96 12.63 7.57
C ASN A 257 36.01 13.23 6.53
N TRP A 258 35.51 12.43 5.63
CA TRP A 258 34.48 12.87 4.69
C TRP A 258 33.11 12.74 5.32
N HIS A 259 32.30 13.77 5.19
CA HIS A 259 30.97 13.86 5.78
C HIS A 259 29.94 14.26 4.74
N TYR A 260 28.86 13.51 4.64
CA TYR A 260 27.69 13.84 3.83
C TYR A 260 26.48 14.00 4.73
N GLN A 261 25.74 15.08 4.55
CA GLN A 261 24.53 15.35 5.31
C GLN A 261 23.41 15.83 4.37
N ALA A 262 22.29 15.16 4.40
CA ALA A 262 21.05 15.63 3.80
C ALA A 262 20.18 16.28 4.87
N VAL A 263 19.74 17.53 4.65
CA VAL A 263 18.90 18.27 5.59
C VAL A 263 17.59 18.68 4.93
N ASN A 264 16.54 18.84 5.74
CA ASN A 264 15.28 19.40 5.26
C ASN A 264 15.34 20.94 5.17
N GLU A 265 14.25 21.59 4.77
CA GLU A 265 14.16 23.05 4.67
C GLU A 265 14.43 23.77 5.99
N LYS A 266 14.16 23.13 7.13
CA LYS A 266 14.39 23.68 8.47
C LYS A 266 15.81 23.46 8.98
N GLY A 267 16.65 22.77 8.22
CA GLY A 267 18.02 22.40 8.63
C GLY A 267 18.12 21.17 9.52
N GLU A 268 17.04 20.40 9.68
CA GLU A 268 17.09 19.15 10.45
C GLU A 268 17.68 18.03 9.60
N THR A 269 18.55 17.22 10.18
CA THR A 269 19.25 16.14 9.50
C THR A 269 18.28 15.01 9.15
N LEU A 270 18.18 14.72 7.86
CA LEU A 270 17.41 13.56 7.33
C LEU A 270 18.31 12.32 7.22
N GLN A 271 19.54 12.52 6.81
CA GLN A 271 20.54 11.45 6.62
C GLN A 271 21.96 12.00 6.87
N SER A 272 22.79 11.23 7.53
CA SER A 272 24.19 11.53 7.72
C SER A 272 25.03 10.29 7.39
N ILE A 273 26.09 10.48 6.61
CA ILE A 273 27.07 9.44 6.27
C ILE A 273 28.46 9.99 6.58
N GLU A 274 29.19 9.30 7.41
CA GLU A 274 30.58 9.60 7.72
C GLU A 274 31.47 8.58 7.03
N ILE A 275 32.57 9.06 6.42
CA ILE A 275 33.60 8.25 5.78
C ILE A 275 34.95 8.66 6.42
N PRO A 276 35.30 8.04 7.54
CA PRO A 276 36.56 8.35 8.23
C PRO A 276 37.83 8.09 7.40
N SER A 277 37.73 7.10 6.49
CA SER A 277 38.88 6.67 5.69
C SER A 277 38.48 6.20 4.30
N LEU A 278 39.18 6.68 3.27
CA LEU A 278 39.14 6.17 1.93
C LEU A 278 40.55 6.00 1.39
N ILE A 279 40.85 4.86 0.80
CA ILE A 279 42.13 4.60 0.14
C ILE A 279 41.84 4.00 -1.23
N ALA A 280 42.34 4.63 -2.29
CA ALA A 280 42.27 4.11 -3.66
C ALA A 280 43.69 4.03 -4.26
N GLN A 281 43.99 2.91 -4.91
CA GLN A 281 45.26 2.65 -5.64
C GLN A 281 44.91 1.99 -6.96
N ALA A 282 45.35 2.57 -8.05
CA ALA A 282 45.09 2.05 -9.39
C ALA A 282 46.22 2.37 -10.35
N ASP A 283 46.49 1.43 -11.26
CA ASP A 283 47.42 1.61 -12.35
C ASP A 283 46.77 1.19 -13.70
N THR A 284 47.29 1.73 -14.77
CA THR A 284 47.03 1.20 -16.10
C THR A 284 48.31 0.85 -16.80
N VAL A 285 48.38 -0.33 -17.38
CA VAL A 285 49.53 -0.80 -18.17
C VAL A 285 48.94 -1.48 -19.39
N ASP A 286 49.41 -1.08 -20.57
CA ASP A 286 48.94 -1.65 -21.83
C ASP A 286 47.41 -1.70 -21.94
N ASN A 287 46.77 -0.59 -21.60
CA ASN A 287 45.31 -0.44 -21.64
C ASN A 287 44.52 -1.35 -20.65
N GLN A 288 45.22 -2.00 -19.71
CA GLN A 288 44.61 -2.75 -18.62
C GLN A 288 44.60 -1.88 -17.37
N LEU A 289 43.37 -1.58 -16.90
CA LEU A 289 43.14 -0.96 -15.59
C LEU A 289 43.31 -2.01 -14.48
N GLN A 290 44.21 -1.76 -13.54
CA GLN A 290 44.45 -2.57 -12.36
C GLN A 290 44.06 -1.77 -11.11
N LEU A 291 42.96 -2.10 -10.49
CA LEU A 291 42.56 -1.60 -9.18
C LEU A 291 43.24 -2.44 -8.12
N GLN A 292 44.37 -1.96 -7.58
CA GLN A 292 45.12 -2.69 -6.57
C GLN A 292 44.39 -2.68 -5.23
N LYS A 293 43.73 -1.56 -4.91
CA LYS A 293 43.00 -1.39 -3.67
C LYS A 293 42.01 -0.27 -3.77
N LEU A 294 40.77 -0.57 -3.40
CA LEU A 294 39.79 0.42 -2.96
C LEU A 294 39.34 0.00 -1.57
N ALA A 295 39.59 0.81 -0.56
CA ALA A 295 39.13 0.56 0.78
C ALA A 295 38.37 1.80 1.28
N VAL A 296 37.14 1.61 1.72
CA VAL A 296 36.30 2.67 2.27
C VAL A 296 35.78 2.21 3.62
N GLU A 297 36.00 3.02 4.65
CA GLU A 297 35.40 2.88 5.96
C GLU A 297 34.32 3.95 6.09
N SER A 298 33.12 3.55 6.43
CA SER A 298 31.98 4.47 6.57
C SER A 298 31.07 4.12 7.74
N SER A 299 30.21 5.05 8.14
CA SER A 299 29.18 4.79 9.15
C SER A 299 28.14 3.76 8.69
N LEU A 300 28.09 3.42 7.41
CA LEU A 300 27.22 2.38 6.85
C LEU A 300 27.92 1.02 6.77
N GLY A 301 29.22 0.98 7.02
CA GLY A 301 30.04 -0.23 6.93
C GLY A 301 31.33 -0.02 6.14
N ASN A 302 32.00 -1.13 5.88
CA ASN A 302 33.32 -1.14 5.22
C ASN A 302 33.20 -1.78 3.84
N LEU A 303 33.93 -1.23 2.86
CA LEU A 303 34.03 -1.75 1.51
C LEU A 303 35.51 -1.94 1.13
N TYR A 304 35.83 -3.10 0.63
CA TYR A 304 37.14 -3.41 0.04
C TYR A 304 36.94 -3.96 -1.38
N SER A 305 37.63 -3.42 -2.35
CA SER A 305 37.60 -3.92 -3.72
C SER A 305 39.01 -3.93 -4.34
N GLN A 306 39.25 -4.91 -5.21
CA GLN A 306 40.44 -5.03 -6.05
C GLN A 306 40.03 -5.73 -7.36
N GLY A 307 40.80 -5.46 -8.43
CA GLY A 307 40.48 -6.12 -9.70
C GLY A 307 41.29 -5.62 -10.88
N LYS A 308 40.96 -6.19 -12.04
CA LYS A 308 41.57 -5.84 -13.34
C LYS A 308 40.52 -5.77 -14.40
N LEU A 309 40.65 -4.84 -15.32
CA LEU A 309 39.77 -4.68 -16.48
C LEU A 309 40.63 -4.27 -17.71
N GLN A 310 40.64 -5.09 -18.74
CA GLN A 310 41.17 -4.68 -20.03
C GLN A 310 40.17 -3.75 -20.71
N LEU A 311 40.60 -2.62 -21.21
CA LEU A 311 39.75 -1.61 -21.81
C LEU A 311 39.53 -1.76 -23.30
N ASP A 312 40.18 -2.76 -23.92
CA ASP A 312 40.07 -3.10 -25.33
C ASP A 312 39.93 -4.60 -25.56
N GLY A 313 39.82 -5.02 -26.84
CA GLY A 313 39.63 -6.41 -27.22
C GLY A 313 38.34 -7.00 -26.66
N ASP A 314 38.41 -8.19 -26.09
CA ASP A 314 37.29 -8.87 -25.42
C ASP A 314 36.93 -8.29 -24.03
N MET A 315 37.69 -7.31 -23.55
CA MET A 315 37.54 -6.66 -22.23
C MET A 315 37.48 -7.66 -21.07
N PRO A 316 38.50 -8.48 -20.86
CA PRO A 316 38.55 -9.36 -19.70
C PRO A 316 38.49 -8.58 -18.40
N LEU A 317 37.68 -9.09 -17.47
CA LEU A 317 37.39 -8.53 -16.13
C LEU A 317 37.73 -9.57 -15.07
N ASP A 318 38.33 -9.13 -13.98
CA ASP A 318 38.48 -9.86 -12.71
C ASP A 318 38.30 -8.86 -11.58
N LEU A 319 37.20 -8.93 -10.85
CA LEU A 319 36.86 -8.00 -9.78
C LEU A 319 36.43 -8.76 -8.55
N THR A 320 37.00 -8.41 -7.42
CA THR A 320 36.56 -8.88 -6.11
C THR A 320 36.14 -7.67 -5.27
N LEU A 321 34.97 -7.79 -4.64
CA LEU A 321 34.42 -6.79 -3.73
C LEU A 321 34.00 -7.50 -2.44
N LYS A 322 34.46 -6.96 -1.31
CA LYS A 322 34.06 -7.40 0.03
C LYS A 322 33.52 -6.23 0.81
N SER A 323 32.38 -6.42 1.42
CA SER A 323 31.73 -5.36 2.21
C SER A 323 31.17 -5.93 3.50
N HIS A 324 31.35 -5.19 4.58
CA HIS A 324 30.64 -5.39 5.83
C HIS A 324 29.71 -4.21 6.02
N LEU A 325 28.40 -4.47 6.09
CA LEU A 325 27.36 -3.46 6.28
C LEU A 325 26.97 -3.44 7.76
N GLU A 326 26.96 -2.25 8.35
CA GLU A 326 26.48 -2.04 9.71
C GLU A 326 24.97 -2.20 9.81
N PRO A 327 24.40 -2.52 11.00
CA PRO A 327 22.96 -2.66 11.16
C PRO A 327 22.21 -1.37 10.82
N LEU A 328 21.22 -1.45 9.94
CA LEU A 328 20.34 -0.32 9.63
C LEU A 328 19.30 -0.17 10.72
N LYS A 329 19.24 1.02 11.31
CA LYS A 329 18.24 1.36 12.35
C LYS A 329 17.35 2.50 11.89
N SER A 330 16.05 2.42 12.23
CA SER A 330 15.09 3.53 12.12
C SER A 330 14.34 3.66 13.44
N ASP A 331 14.25 4.89 13.96
CA ASP A 331 13.61 5.18 15.25
C ASP A 331 14.16 4.33 16.41
N GLY A 332 15.49 4.02 16.37
CA GLY A 332 16.16 3.22 17.37
C GLY A 332 15.91 1.71 17.31
N LYS A 333 15.09 1.24 16.37
CA LYS A 333 14.85 -0.19 16.10
C LYS A 333 15.72 -0.65 14.94
N GLU A 334 16.32 -1.83 15.09
CA GLU A 334 17.06 -2.48 14.01
C GLU A 334 16.08 -2.98 12.95
N ILE A 335 16.23 -2.47 11.70
CA ILE A 335 15.43 -2.90 10.55
C ILE A 335 16.15 -4.01 9.81
N LEU A 336 17.47 -3.87 9.63
CA LEU A 336 18.32 -4.86 8.99
C LEU A 336 19.53 -5.14 9.89
N PRO A 337 19.85 -6.39 10.17
CA PRO A 337 21.06 -6.75 10.91
C PRO A 337 22.33 -6.50 10.09
N ALA A 338 23.46 -6.50 10.77
CA ALA A 338 24.77 -6.47 10.11
C ALA A 338 24.87 -7.56 9.04
N SER A 339 25.47 -7.24 7.91
CA SER A 339 25.54 -8.16 6.77
C SER A 339 26.89 -8.09 6.08
N ASP A 340 27.44 -9.25 5.77
CA ASP A 340 28.63 -9.39 4.93
C ASP A 340 28.23 -9.67 3.50
N VAL A 341 28.94 -9.08 2.54
CA VAL A 341 28.75 -9.25 1.09
C VAL A 341 30.10 -9.49 0.44
N ASP A 342 30.30 -10.65 -0.16
CA ASP A 342 31.45 -10.99 -0.98
C ASP A 342 30.99 -11.18 -2.44
N LEU A 343 31.47 -10.34 -3.36
CA LEU A 343 31.18 -10.42 -4.80
C LEU A 343 32.48 -10.66 -5.55
N THR A 344 32.45 -11.66 -6.42
CA THR A 344 33.52 -11.91 -7.41
C THR A 344 32.92 -11.90 -8.81
N LEU A 345 33.51 -11.13 -9.72
CA LEU A 345 33.19 -11.10 -11.14
C LEU A 345 34.42 -11.48 -11.92
N SER A 346 34.29 -12.42 -12.83
CA SER A 346 35.41 -12.83 -13.72
C SER A 346 34.90 -13.19 -15.11
N GLY A 347 35.76 -13.03 -16.11
CA GLY A 347 35.40 -13.36 -17.49
C GLY A 347 35.64 -12.22 -18.44
N SER A 348 34.71 -11.95 -19.36
CA SER A 348 34.84 -10.94 -20.39
C SER A 348 33.54 -10.16 -20.56
N LEU A 349 33.62 -8.83 -20.55
CA LEU A 349 32.47 -7.96 -20.75
C LEU A 349 31.77 -8.17 -22.10
N LYS A 350 32.53 -8.54 -23.14
CA LYS A 350 32.01 -8.79 -24.48
C LYS A 350 31.57 -10.23 -24.73
N LYS A 351 31.83 -11.16 -23.79
CA LYS A 351 31.43 -12.57 -23.93
C LYS A 351 30.58 -13.01 -22.76
N SER A 352 31.16 -13.58 -21.74
CA SER A 352 30.49 -14.09 -20.57
C SER A 352 31.18 -13.59 -19.30
N ILE A 353 30.41 -13.20 -18.32
CA ILE A 353 30.87 -12.84 -16.99
C ILE A 353 30.36 -13.90 -16.02
N ALA A 354 31.29 -14.60 -15.40
CA ALA A 354 31.00 -15.43 -14.24
C ALA A 354 30.88 -14.54 -13.01
N LEU A 355 29.81 -14.73 -12.23
CA LEU A 355 29.57 -14.03 -10.99
C LEU A 355 29.46 -15.01 -9.82
N SER A 356 30.02 -14.64 -8.67
CA SER A 356 29.81 -15.31 -7.40
C SER A 356 29.53 -14.24 -6.35
N LEU A 357 28.35 -14.28 -5.78
CA LEU A 357 27.90 -13.38 -4.71
C LEU A 357 27.58 -14.23 -3.48
N LYS A 358 28.23 -13.94 -2.36
CA LYS A 358 27.94 -14.53 -1.05
C LYS A 358 27.46 -13.45 -0.11
N THR A 359 26.38 -13.70 0.57
CA THR A 359 25.83 -12.81 1.59
C THR A 359 25.65 -13.55 2.89
N LYS A 360 25.85 -12.86 4.02
CA LYS A 360 25.65 -13.39 5.35
C LYS A 360 25.05 -12.32 6.25
N GLY A 361 24.05 -12.66 7.04
CA GLY A 361 23.34 -11.72 7.91
C GLY A 361 21.83 -11.73 7.69
N VAL A 362 21.29 -10.74 6.97
CA VAL A 362 19.86 -10.73 6.61
C VAL A 362 19.48 -11.96 5.79
N LEU A 363 20.34 -12.31 4.85
CA LEU A 363 20.17 -13.44 3.95
C LEU A 363 21.51 -14.17 3.88
N ASP A 364 21.56 -15.40 4.39
CA ASP A 364 22.70 -16.29 4.21
C ASP A 364 22.51 -16.98 2.86
N ALA A 365 23.13 -16.40 1.82
CA ALA A 365 22.91 -16.85 0.45
C ALA A 365 24.20 -16.88 -0.37
N GLU A 366 24.20 -17.74 -1.38
CA GLU A 366 25.25 -17.84 -2.39
C GLU A 366 24.58 -17.88 -3.79
N LEU A 367 24.88 -16.87 -4.61
CA LEU A 367 24.49 -16.79 -6.01
C LEU A 367 25.73 -17.02 -6.86
N ASN A 368 25.71 -18.05 -7.69
CA ASN A 368 26.76 -18.35 -8.65
C ASN A 368 26.18 -18.46 -10.05
N GLY A 369 26.94 -18.10 -11.07
CA GLY A 369 26.53 -18.32 -12.43
C GLY A 369 27.23 -17.45 -13.46
N GLU A 370 26.62 -17.37 -14.62
CA GLU A 370 27.16 -16.64 -15.76
C GLU A 370 26.07 -15.80 -16.43
N VAL A 371 26.46 -14.62 -16.90
CA VAL A 371 25.62 -13.72 -17.69
C VAL A 371 26.39 -13.20 -18.92
N GLN A 372 25.70 -13.02 -20.04
CA GLN A 372 26.27 -12.55 -21.29
C GLN A 372 25.72 -11.17 -21.66
N LEU A 373 26.28 -10.13 -21.04
CA LEU A 373 25.78 -8.76 -21.14
C LEU A 373 25.93 -8.14 -22.55
N ALA A 374 26.83 -8.66 -23.35
CA ALA A 374 27.07 -8.19 -24.71
C ALA A 374 26.26 -8.94 -25.79
N GLN A 375 25.38 -9.85 -25.40
CA GLN A 375 24.47 -10.55 -26.29
C GLN A 375 23.04 -10.06 -26.12
N ASP A 376 22.31 -10.07 -27.20
CA ASP A 376 20.89 -9.76 -27.21
C ASP A 376 20.14 -10.67 -26.23
N LYS A 377 19.13 -10.11 -25.55
CA LYS A 377 18.30 -10.77 -24.53
C LYS A 377 19.07 -11.24 -23.29
N MET A 378 20.37 -10.97 -23.20
CA MET A 378 21.25 -11.24 -22.06
C MET A 378 21.15 -12.69 -21.54
N PRO A 379 21.67 -13.68 -22.29
CA PRO A 379 21.67 -15.07 -21.82
C PRO A 379 22.28 -15.22 -20.44
N LEU A 380 21.68 -16.06 -19.61
CA LEU A 380 22.07 -16.24 -18.22
C LEU A 380 21.91 -17.70 -17.76
N ASN A 381 22.73 -18.08 -16.80
CA ASN A 381 22.66 -19.34 -16.07
C ASN A 381 23.06 -19.06 -14.63
N LEU A 382 22.07 -18.98 -13.74
CA LEU A 382 22.23 -18.55 -12.36
C LEU A 382 21.76 -19.66 -11.42
N ALA A 383 22.51 -19.86 -10.34
CA ALA A 383 22.15 -20.75 -9.23
C ALA A 383 22.23 -19.97 -7.92
N LEU A 384 21.11 -19.80 -7.27
CA LEU A 384 21.00 -19.17 -5.96
C LEU A 384 20.71 -20.24 -4.92
N ASN A 385 21.52 -20.28 -3.86
CA ASN A 385 21.29 -21.11 -2.67
C ASN A 385 21.13 -20.18 -1.46
N VAL A 386 19.99 -20.26 -0.79
CA VAL A 386 19.71 -19.52 0.44
C VAL A 386 19.63 -20.53 1.58
N ALA A 387 20.62 -20.52 2.46
CA ALA A 387 20.59 -21.41 3.64
C ALA A 387 19.50 -20.95 4.62
N LYS A 388 19.44 -19.66 4.87
CA LYS A 388 18.39 -19.03 5.69
C LYS A 388 18.27 -17.55 5.39
N GLY A 389 17.06 -17.03 5.59
CA GLY A 389 16.76 -15.61 5.48
C GLY A 389 15.54 -15.23 6.28
N GLN A 390 15.47 -13.97 6.69
CA GLN A 390 14.34 -13.44 7.42
C GLN A 390 14.03 -12.03 6.91
N TYR A 391 12.75 -11.80 6.57
CA TYR A 391 12.31 -10.50 6.06
C TYR A 391 10.99 -10.07 6.72
N ALA A 392 10.99 -8.88 7.31
CA ALA A 392 9.80 -8.27 7.90
C ALA A 392 9.20 -7.25 6.93
N PHE A 393 8.00 -7.53 6.41
CA PHE A 393 7.29 -6.62 5.51
C PHE A 393 6.66 -5.42 6.23
N VAL A 394 6.18 -5.63 7.45
CA VAL A 394 5.55 -4.61 8.30
C VAL A 394 5.87 -4.91 9.77
N ASN A 395 6.09 -3.89 10.57
CA ASN A 395 6.45 -4.02 12.00
C ASN A 395 5.43 -4.78 12.87
N THR A 396 4.23 -5.04 12.38
CA THR A 396 3.14 -5.71 13.11
C THR A 396 2.93 -7.16 12.71
N MET A 397 3.62 -7.65 11.68
CA MET A 397 3.51 -9.02 11.19
C MET A 397 4.72 -9.84 11.58
N ALA A 398 4.52 -11.14 11.81
CA ALA A 398 5.61 -12.08 11.96
C ALA A 398 6.46 -12.08 10.66
N PRO A 399 7.81 -12.09 10.76
CA PRO A 399 8.66 -12.03 9.59
C PRO A 399 8.56 -13.33 8.76
N LEU A 400 8.64 -13.17 7.44
CA LEU A 400 8.80 -14.30 6.53
C LEU A 400 10.19 -14.90 6.75
N LYS A 401 10.25 -16.19 7.02
CA LYS A 401 11.47 -16.97 7.13
C LYS A 401 11.63 -17.85 5.88
N ILE A 402 12.84 -17.87 5.36
CA ILE A 402 13.23 -18.66 4.18
C ILE A 402 14.32 -19.60 4.63
N ASN A 403 14.18 -20.90 4.32
CA ASN A 403 15.11 -21.94 4.73
C ASN A 403 15.42 -22.88 3.56
N ASP A 404 16.69 -23.14 3.35
CA ASP A 404 17.20 -24.13 2.37
C ASP A 404 16.60 -23.95 0.96
N VAL A 405 16.51 -22.69 0.50
CA VAL A 405 15.98 -22.37 -0.82
C VAL A 405 17.09 -22.46 -1.86
N THR A 406 16.85 -23.24 -2.89
CA THR A 406 17.66 -23.34 -4.10
C THR A 406 16.86 -22.86 -5.29
N LEU A 407 17.42 -21.94 -6.07
CA LEU A 407 16.83 -21.46 -7.33
C LEU A 407 17.87 -21.62 -8.44
N LYS A 408 17.50 -22.31 -9.52
CA LYS A 408 18.26 -22.32 -10.78
C LYS A 408 17.45 -21.56 -11.81
N LEU A 409 18.10 -20.68 -12.51
CA LEU A 409 17.52 -19.88 -13.58
C LEU A 409 18.41 -19.98 -14.82
N THR A 410 17.88 -20.49 -15.93
CA THR A 410 18.60 -20.68 -17.19
C THR A 410 17.79 -20.10 -18.35
N GLY A 411 18.46 -19.60 -19.37
CA GLY A 411 17.81 -19.02 -20.54
C GLY A 411 18.29 -17.60 -20.83
N ASP A 412 17.36 -16.69 -21.07
CA ASP A 412 17.61 -15.27 -21.28
C ASP A 412 16.57 -14.40 -20.56
N LEU A 413 16.66 -13.07 -20.62
CA LEU A 413 15.72 -12.16 -19.95
C LEU A 413 14.27 -12.31 -20.45
N LEU A 414 14.08 -12.75 -21.67
CA LEU A 414 12.77 -12.86 -22.28
C LEU A 414 12.20 -14.27 -22.22
N ASN A 415 13.05 -15.30 -22.12
CA ASN A 415 12.65 -16.71 -22.02
C ASN A 415 13.57 -17.42 -21.05
N TYR A 416 13.03 -17.85 -19.94
CA TYR A 416 13.80 -18.51 -18.91
C TYR A 416 13.12 -19.77 -18.39
N HIS A 417 13.93 -20.70 -17.93
CA HIS A 417 13.53 -21.87 -17.16
C HIS A 417 13.95 -21.68 -15.72
N ALA A 418 13.04 -21.90 -14.79
CA ALA A 418 13.24 -21.75 -13.35
C ALA A 418 12.95 -23.06 -12.60
N GLU A 419 13.90 -23.53 -11.80
CA GLU A 419 13.73 -24.58 -10.82
C GLU A 419 13.96 -24.02 -9.44
N LEU A 420 12.94 -24.09 -8.55
CA LEU A 420 13.03 -23.62 -7.18
C LEU A 420 12.62 -24.70 -6.20
N LYS A 421 13.43 -24.90 -5.16
CA LYS A 421 13.09 -25.75 -4.01
C LYS A 421 13.44 -25.05 -2.73
N GLY A 422 12.60 -25.18 -1.70
CA GLY A 422 12.92 -24.63 -0.39
C GLY A 422 11.73 -24.49 0.53
N GLY A 423 12.01 -24.08 1.76
CA GLY A 423 11.04 -23.89 2.81
C GLY A 423 10.74 -22.42 3.07
N VAL A 424 9.46 -22.11 3.37
CA VAL A 424 8.99 -20.80 3.82
C VAL A 424 8.09 -20.98 5.03
N ASP A 425 8.21 -20.11 6.04
CA ASP A 425 7.30 -20.05 7.18
C ASP A 425 7.30 -18.65 7.84
N GLY A 426 6.55 -18.50 8.91
CA GLY A 426 6.65 -17.37 9.83
C GLY A 426 5.62 -16.26 9.65
N MET A 427 4.96 -16.11 8.52
CA MET A 427 3.87 -15.13 8.37
C MET A 427 2.54 -15.72 8.88
N ASP A 428 1.67 -14.85 9.42
CA ASP A 428 0.40 -15.27 10.02
C ASP A 428 -0.55 -16.00 9.04
N TYR A 429 -0.43 -15.73 7.73
CA TYR A 429 -1.26 -16.38 6.71
C TYR A 429 -0.50 -17.37 5.81
N ILE A 430 0.81 -17.52 6.01
CA ILE A 430 1.63 -18.47 5.26
C ILE A 430 2.04 -19.59 6.22
N PRO A 431 1.40 -20.75 6.15
CA PRO A 431 1.81 -21.89 6.95
C PRO A 431 3.19 -22.37 6.51
N ALA A 432 3.91 -23.00 7.43
CA ALA A 432 5.17 -23.65 7.10
C ALA A 432 5.00 -24.54 5.88
N SER A 433 5.75 -24.26 4.82
CA SER A 433 5.58 -24.88 3.52
C SER A 433 6.92 -25.24 2.89
N GLN A 434 6.97 -26.39 2.23
CA GLN A 434 8.05 -26.76 1.33
C GLN A 434 7.54 -26.61 -0.10
N VAL A 435 8.29 -25.92 -0.93
CA VAL A 435 7.95 -25.59 -2.32
C VAL A 435 8.93 -26.28 -3.25
N ASP A 436 8.42 -26.89 -4.33
CA ASP A 436 9.17 -27.48 -5.43
C ASP A 436 8.57 -27.01 -6.75
N LEU A 437 9.20 -26.01 -7.40
CA LEU A 437 8.72 -25.39 -8.63
C LEU A 437 9.63 -25.76 -9.80
N ASN A 438 9.01 -26.11 -10.92
CA ASN A 438 9.61 -26.16 -12.24
C ASN A 438 8.71 -25.40 -13.20
N ALA A 439 9.24 -24.35 -13.82
CA ALA A 439 8.46 -23.44 -14.66
C ALA A 439 9.28 -22.87 -15.80
N ASP A 440 8.62 -22.62 -16.94
CA ASP A 440 9.13 -21.85 -18.05
C ASP A 440 8.45 -20.49 -18.08
N GLY A 441 9.25 -19.44 -18.08
CA GLY A 441 8.76 -18.06 -18.03
C GLY A 441 9.12 -17.26 -19.26
N LYS A 442 8.25 -16.32 -19.57
CA LYS A 442 8.52 -15.18 -20.44
C LYS A 442 8.22 -13.88 -19.70
N LEU A 443 8.44 -12.76 -20.35
CA LEU A 443 8.24 -11.45 -19.74
C LEU A 443 6.81 -11.28 -19.13
N TYR A 444 5.81 -11.79 -19.82
CA TYR A 444 4.39 -11.62 -19.45
C TYR A 444 3.60 -12.93 -19.43
N GLU A 445 4.28 -14.07 -19.42
CA GLU A 445 3.63 -15.38 -19.27
C GLU A 445 4.52 -16.35 -18.49
N VAL A 446 3.89 -17.31 -17.83
CA VAL A 446 4.56 -18.41 -17.16
C VAL A 446 3.80 -19.70 -17.42
N THR A 447 4.54 -20.76 -17.73
CA THR A 447 4.04 -22.13 -17.76
C THR A 447 4.63 -22.87 -16.57
N VAL A 448 3.79 -23.28 -15.66
CA VAL A 448 4.14 -24.07 -14.48
C VAL A 448 4.05 -25.55 -14.87
N ASN A 449 5.20 -26.18 -15.08
CA ASN A 449 5.30 -27.60 -15.39
C ASN A 449 5.01 -28.44 -14.14
N LYS A 450 5.41 -27.91 -12.97
CA LYS A 450 5.15 -28.46 -11.66
C LYS A 450 5.33 -27.40 -10.60
N LEU A 451 4.36 -27.26 -9.71
CA LEU A 451 4.49 -26.55 -8.43
C LEU A 451 3.97 -27.47 -7.34
N GLY A 452 4.88 -28.14 -6.64
CA GLY A 452 4.58 -28.94 -5.46
C GLY A 452 4.66 -28.07 -4.21
N ILE A 453 3.64 -28.12 -3.37
CA ILE A 453 3.63 -27.45 -2.06
C ILE A 453 3.27 -28.50 -1.01
N ALA A 454 4.21 -28.77 -0.10
CA ALA A 454 3.94 -29.57 1.10
C ALA A 454 3.71 -28.61 2.27
N SER A 455 2.48 -28.57 2.75
CA SER A 455 1.99 -27.62 3.75
C SER A 455 0.71 -28.13 4.40
N LEU A 456 0.33 -27.58 5.55
CA LEU A 456 -0.96 -27.89 6.18
C LEU A 456 -1.16 -29.41 6.40
N ASP A 457 -0.10 -30.11 6.77
CA ASP A 457 -0.07 -31.57 6.96
C ASP A 457 -0.40 -32.39 5.69
N GLY A 458 -0.45 -31.74 4.53
CA GLY A 458 -0.76 -32.33 3.24
C GLY A 458 0.20 -31.90 2.14
N LYS A 459 -0.17 -32.25 0.91
CA LYS A 459 0.55 -31.85 -0.30
C LYS A 459 -0.42 -31.34 -1.35
N SER A 460 0.06 -30.40 -2.15
CA SER A 460 -0.64 -29.96 -3.35
C SER A 460 0.33 -29.89 -4.52
N GLU A 461 -0.13 -30.24 -5.70
CA GLU A 461 0.61 -30.11 -6.94
C GLU A 461 -0.22 -29.31 -7.93
N PHE A 462 0.39 -28.27 -8.50
CA PHE A 462 -0.23 -27.40 -9.47
C PHE A 462 0.52 -27.51 -10.80
N VAL A 463 -0.24 -27.54 -11.90
CA VAL A 463 0.26 -27.44 -13.26
C VAL A 463 -0.62 -26.47 -14.03
N GLY A 464 -0.04 -25.68 -14.96
CA GLY A 464 -0.85 -24.77 -15.74
C GLY A 464 -0.05 -23.62 -16.31
N ALA A 465 -0.77 -22.61 -16.76
CA ALA A 465 -0.17 -21.41 -17.34
C ALA A 465 -0.90 -20.14 -16.89
N ALA A 466 -0.17 -19.04 -16.84
CA ALA A 466 -0.71 -17.71 -16.64
C ALA A 466 -0.06 -16.70 -17.60
N ASN A 467 -0.85 -15.72 -18.04
CA ASN A 467 -0.41 -14.64 -18.91
C ASN A 467 -1.04 -13.32 -18.42
N TRP A 468 -0.26 -12.24 -18.42
CA TRP A 468 -0.72 -10.93 -17.94
C TRP A 468 -0.47 -9.78 -18.92
N LYS A 469 -0.28 -10.07 -20.22
CA LYS A 469 -0.03 -9.05 -21.25
C LYS A 469 -1.21 -8.09 -21.41
N GLU A 470 -2.41 -8.60 -21.54
CA GLU A 470 -3.65 -7.81 -21.72
C GLU A 470 -4.61 -7.92 -20.52
N GLY A 471 -4.07 -8.28 -19.36
CA GLY A 471 -4.80 -8.63 -18.17
C GLY A 471 -4.43 -10.03 -17.69
N ALA A 472 -4.80 -10.38 -16.48
CA ALA A 472 -4.49 -11.69 -15.92
C ALA A 472 -5.35 -12.78 -16.58
N ASN A 473 -4.72 -13.74 -17.24
CA ASN A 473 -5.35 -14.95 -17.75
C ASN A 473 -4.67 -16.15 -17.11
N TRP A 474 -5.40 -17.15 -16.71
CA TRP A 474 -4.86 -18.38 -16.12
C TRP A 474 -5.65 -19.60 -16.53
N ASP A 475 -4.95 -20.73 -16.57
CA ASP A 475 -5.50 -22.08 -16.66
C ASP A 475 -4.63 -22.98 -15.78
N VAL A 476 -5.14 -23.36 -14.60
CA VAL A 476 -4.38 -24.03 -13.55
C VAL A 476 -5.17 -25.23 -13.03
N GLN A 477 -4.53 -26.38 -13.02
CA GLN A 477 -5.01 -27.61 -12.41
C GLN A 477 -4.27 -27.86 -11.09
N ALA A 478 -4.99 -28.30 -10.08
CA ALA A 478 -4.44 -28.62 -8.76
C ALA A 478 -4.86 -30.02 -8.34
N ASP A 479 -3.90 -30.81 -7.91
CA ASP A 479 -4.11 -32.07 -7.20
C ASP A 479 -3.79 -31.87 -5.72
N LEU A 480 -4.75 -32.12 -4.84
CA LEU A 480 -4.66 -31.96 -3.40
C LEU A 480 -4.59 -33.32 -2.70
N GLU A 481 -3.69 -33.47 -1.75
CA GLU A 481 -3.57 -34.65 -0.91
C GLU A 481 -3.57 -34.24 0.58
N LYS A 482 -4.65 -34.57 1.30
CA LYS A 482 -4.81 -34.36 2.75
C LYS A 482 -4.52 -32.95 3.25
N MET A 483 -4.89 -31.93 2.48
CA MET A 483 -4.69 -30.53 2.86
C MET A 483 -5.58 -30.16 4.05
N ASN A 484 -4.98 -29.77 5.16
CA ASN A 484 -5.68 -29.31 6.37
C ASN A 484 -6.04 -27.82 6.24
N ILE A 485 -7.22 -27.51 5.74
CA ILE A 485 -7.71 -26.14 5.58
C ILE A 485 -8.18 -25.48 6.89
N GLY A 486 -8.21 -26.24 8.01
CA GLY A 486 -8.54 -25.70 9.34
C GLY A 486 -7.58 -24.60 9.83
N PHE A 487 -6.40 -24.50 9.23
CA PHE A 487 -5.48 -23.39 9.49
C PHE A 487 -6.12 -22.03 9.16
N TYR A 488 -6.83 -21.91 8.04
CA TYR A 488 -7.50 -20.69 7.61
C TYR A 488 -8.89 -20.51 8.22
N VAL A 489 -9.56 -21.59 8.57
CA VAL A 489 -10.91 -21.60 9.14
C VAL A 489 -10.94 -22.52 10.36
N PRO A 490 -10.38 -22.09 11.52
CA PRO A 490 -10.25 -22.97 12.69
C PRO A 490 -11.59 -23.49 13.25
N VAL A 491 -12.67 -22.75 13.01
CA VAL A 491 -14.03 -23.14 13.40
C VAL A 491 -14.59 -24.28 12.56
N MET A 492 -13.97 -24.57 11.42
CA MET A 492 -14.37 -25.65 10.47
C MET A 492 -13.15 -26.51 10.11
N PRO A 493 -12.63 -27.32 11.04
CA PRO A 493 -11.45 -28.16 10.77
C PRO A 493 -11.77 -29.15 9.68
N ALA A 494 -11.13 -28.99 8.53
CA ALA A 494 -11.32 -29.86 7.37
C ALA A 494 -10.00 -30.31 6.79
N THR A 495 -9.97 -31.54 6.33
CA THR A 495 -8.87 -32.12 5.56
C THR A 495 -9.41 -32.56 4.21
N LEU A 496 -8.89 -32.00 3.13
CA LEU A 496 -9.39 -32.23 1.77
C LEU A 496 -8.32 -32.83 0.88
N SER A 497 -8.79 -33.73 -0.02
CA SER A 497 -8.02 -34.30 -1.13
C SER A 497 -8.87 -34.21 -2.39
N GLY A 498 -8.22 -34.23 -3.57
CA GLY A 498 -8.93 -34.29 -4.85
C GLY A 498 -8.36 -33.36 -5.88
N LYS A 499 -9.17 -33.12 -6.91
CA LYS A 499 -8.76 -32.31 -8.07
C LYS A 499 -9.57 -31.05 -8.19
N LEU A 500 -8.88 -29.97 -8.54
CA LEU A 500 -9.46 -28.68 -8.84
C LEU A 500 -8.86 -28.16 -10.14
N HIS A 501 -9.69 -27.69 -11.05
CA HIS A 501 -9.26 -26.99 -12.24
C HIS A 501 -9.90 -25.61 -12.24
N SER A 502 -9.09 -24.58 -12.38
CA SER A 502 -9.55 -23.19 -12.48
C SER A 502 -8.95 -22.53 -13.69
N ARG A 503 -9.78 -21.87 -14.48
CA ARG A 503 -9.35 -20.99 -15.56
C ARG A 503 -10.14 -19.70 -15.54
N GLY A 504 -9.55 -18.63 -16.08
CA GLY A 504 -10.24 -17.37 -16.09
C GLY A 504 -9.42 -16.22 -16.67
N PHE A 505 -10.04 -15.07 -16.65
CA PHE A 505 -9.38 -13.81 -17.00
C PHE A 505 -9.84 -12.69 -16.08
N ALA A 506 -8.99 -11.67 -15.94
CA ALA A 506 -9.30 -10.42 -15.25
C ALA A 506 -8.53 -9.27 -15.92
N GLY A 507 -9.24 -8.27 -16.44
CA GLY A 507 -8.65 -7.16 -17.17
C GLY A 507 -9.62 -6.01 -17.41
N SER A 508 -9.27 -5.12 -18.33
CA SER A 508 -10.07 -3.93 -18.67
C SER A 508 -11.46 -4.26 -19.23
N GLN A 509 -11.64 -5.44 -19.80
CA GLN A 509 -12.92 -5.91 -20.31
C GLN A 509 -13.77 -6.67 -19.29
N GLY A 510 -13.27 -6.77 -18.05
CA GLY A 510 -13.96 -7.41 -16.96
C GLY A 510 -13.18 -8.61 -16.40
N TRP A 511 -13.90 -9.48 -15.69
CA TRP A 511 -13.33 -10.70 -15.14
C TRP A 511 -14.32 -11.87 -15.24
N GLN A 512 -13.76 -13.07 -15.40
CA GLN A 512 -14.48 -14.34 -15.31
C GLN A 512 -13.62 -15.38 -14.65
N VAL A 513 -14.21 -16.15 -13.78
CA VAL A 513 -13.62 -17.35 -13.15
C VAL A 513 -14.47 -18.54 -13.50
N GLU A 514 -13.84 -19.56 -14.04
CA GLU A 514 -14.44 -20.84 -14.34
C GLU A 514 -13.73 -21.92 -13.53
N VAL A 515 -14.49 -22.80 -12.93
CA VAL A 515 -14.04 -24.03 -12.27
C VAL A 515 -14.67 -25.21 -13.01
N PRO A 516 -14.07 -25.68 -14.12
CA PRO A 516 -14.63 -26.76 -14.92
C PRO A 516 -14.68 -28.09 -14.16
N VAL A 517 -13.76 -28.27 -13.24
CA VAL A 517 -13.67 -29.49 -12.40
C VAL A 517 -13.39 -29.11 -10.96
N ALA A 518 -14.27 -29.48 -10.07
CA ALA A 518 -14.04 -29.60 -8.64
C ALA A 518 -14.48 -31.00 -8.22
N ASP A 519 -13.55 -31.86 -7.82
CA ASP A 519 -13.80 -33.21 -7.29
C ASP A 519 -12.97 -33.38 -6.03
N LEU A 520 -13.53 -32.89 -4.91
CA LEU A 520 -12.88 -32.87 -3.62
C LEU A 520 -13.56 -33.80 -2.65
N ASN A 521 -12.78 -34.49 -1.85
CA ASN A 521 -13.25 -35.40 -0.80
C ASN A 521 -12.36 -35.29 0.43
N GLY A 522 -12.88 -35.67 1.57
CA GLY A 522 -12.12 -35.58 2.81
C GLY A 522 -12.98 -35.67 4.04
N THR A 523 -12.56 -34.95 5.07
CA THR A 523 -13.29 -34.84 6.34
C THR A 523 -13.49 -33.41 6.74
N LEU A 524 -14.65 -33.08 7.29
CA LEU A 524 -14.96 -31.81 7.94
C LEU A 524 -15.50 -32.13 9.34
N SER A 525 -14.86 -31.59 10.39
CA SER A 525 -15.24 -31.88 11.77
C SER A 525 -15.39 -33.38 12.03
N SER A 526 -14.45 -34.20 11.52
CA SER A 526 -14.39 -35.67 11.63
C SER A 526 -15.48 -36.48 10.85
N LYS A 527 -16.34 -35.79 10.08
CA LYS A 527 -17.31 -36.46 9.20
C LYS A 527 -16.84 -36.38 7.74
N PRO A 528 -17.17 -37.40 6.91
CA PRO A 528 -16.82 -37.35 5.50
C PRO A 528 -17.50 -36.18 4.78
N ILE A 529 -16.74 -35.48 3.96
CA ILE A 529 -17.23 -34.44 3.05
C ILE A 529 -16.79 -34.74 1.63
N SER A 530 -17.66 -34.51 0.66
CA SER A 530 -17.30 -34.47 -0.75
C SER A 530 -17.99 -33.33 -1.45
N LEU A 531 -17.28 -32.70 -2.39
CA LEU A 531 -17.78 -31.66 -3.29
C LEU A 531 -17.42 -32.09 -4.70
N LYS A 532 -18.42 -32.16 -5.59
CA LYS A 532 -18.23 -32.51 -6.97
C LYS A 532 -19.07 -31.61 -7.86
N GLY A 533 -18.45 -31.04 -8.88
CA GLY A 533 -19.18 -30.19 -9.80
C GLY A 533 -18.32 -29.23 -10.59
N SER A 534 -18.99 -28.25 -11.20
CA SER A 534 -18.39 -27.17 -11.96
C SER A 534 -19.18 -25.88 -11.75
N ALA A 535 -18.50 -24.73 -11.92
CA ALA A 535 -19.13 -23.41 -11.81
C ALA A 535 -18.40 -22.37 -12.67
N THR A 536 -19.14 -21.38 -13.14
CA THR A 536 -18.61 -20.19 -13.80
C THR A 536 -19.23 -18.95 -13.17
N LEU A 537 -18.38 -17.96 -12.87
CA LEU A 537 -18.80 -16.67 -12.31
C LEU A 537 -18.11 -15.55 -13.07
N ASN A 538 -18.81 -14.45 -13.34
CA ASN A 538 -18.26 -13.29 -14.02
C ASN A 538 -18.65 -11.97 -13.33
N GLN A 539 -18.12 -10.85 -13.83
CA GLN A 539 -18.32 -9.51 -13.28
C GLN A 539 -19.79 -9.06 -13.18
N ASN A 540 -20.67 -9.60 -14.00
CA ASN A 540 -22.09 -9.25 -13.97
C ASN A 540 -22.85 -10.08 -12.92
N VAL A 541 -22.13 -10.78 -12.05
CA VAL A 541 -22.67 -11.71 -11.05
C VAL A 541 -23.48 -12.85 -11.71
N LEU A 542 -23.13 -13.17 -12.95
CA LEU A 542 -23.73 -14.29 -13.65
C LEU A 542 -23.04 -15.56 -13.18
N LEU A 543 -23.81 -16.43 -12.52
CA LEU A 543 -23.36 -17.71 -12.01
C LEU A 543 -23.98 -18.85 -12.82
N THR A 544 -23.15 -19.67 -13.41
CA THR A 544 -23.57 -20.91 -14.05
C THR A 544 -23.03 -22.09 -13.25
N VAL A 545 -23.92 -22.99 -12.84
CA VAL A 545 -23.60 -24.21 -12.12
C VAL A 545 -24.27 -25.36 -12.88
N PRO A 546 -23.58 -26.02 -13.80
CA PRO A 546 -24.15 -27.15 -14.54
C PRO A 546 -24.61 -28.29 -13.64
N ASP A 547 -23.78 -28.65 -12.67
CA ASP A 547 -24.06 -29.68 -11.65
C ASP A 547 -23.08 -29.46 -10.47
N LEU A 548 -23.61 -29.24 -9.28
CA LEU A 548 -22.85 -29.16 -8.04
C LEU A 548 -23.49 -30.06 -7.00
N GLN A 549 -22.73 -31.02 -6.51
CA GLN A 549 -23.11 -31.94 -5.48
C GLN A 549 -22.20 -31.80 -4.28
N ILE A 550 -22.78 -31.48 -3.13
CA ILE A 550 -22.08 -31.44 -1.84
C ILE A 550 -22.69 -32.52 -0.94
N ARG A 551 -21.85 -33.37 -0.38
CA ARG A 551 -22.22 -34.36 0.62
C ARG A 551 -21.43 -34.14 1.89
N TYR A 552 -22.09 -34.19 3.03
CA TYR A 552 -21.48 -34.06 4.33
C TYR A 552 -22.12 -35.03 5.32
N GLY A 553 -21.41 -36.13 5.60
CA GLY A 553 -22.02 -37.25 6.32
C GLY A 553 -23.25 -37.76 5.59
N GLU A 554 -24.42 -37.62 6.22
CA GLU A 554 -25.73 -37.98 5.68
C GLU A 554 -26.41 -36.84 4.90
N ASN A 555 -25.81 -35.61 4.93
CA ASN A 555 -26.42 -34.42 4.31
C ASN A 555 -26.05 -34.38 2.82
N HIS A 556 -27.02 -33.95 2.01
CA HIS A 556 -26.87 -33.78 0.56
C HIS A 556 -27.37 -32.38 0.15
N LEU A 557 -26.59 -31.69 -0.67
CA LEU A 557 -26.98 -30.46 -1.33
C LEU A 557 -26.64 -30.59 -2.81
N ASN A 558 -27.63 -30.38 -3.67
CA ASN A 558 -27.46 -30.34 -5.11
C ASN A 558 -27.87 -28.96 -5.60
N ALA A 559 -27.05 -28.38 -6.46
CA ALA A 559 -27.37 -27.11 -7.11
C ALA A 559 -27.07 -27.22 -8.61
N SER A 560 -27.95 -26.67 -9.41
CA SER A 560 -27.76 -26.61 -10.86
C SER A 560 -28.49 -25.45 -11.47
N GLY A 561 -28.00 -24.99 -12.63
CA GLY A 561 -28.69 -23.95 -13.41
C GLY A 561 -27.86 -22.69 -13.60
N VAL A 562 -28.55 -21.64 -13.96
CA VAL A 562 -27.95 -20.34 -14.29
C VAL A 562 -28.66 -19.24 -13.51
N LEU A 563 -27.87 -18.31 -12.95
CA LEU A 563 -28.34 -17.06 -12.37
C LEU A 563 -27.86 -15.91 -13.27
N ASP A 564 -28.75 -15.40 -14.10
CA ASP A 564 -28.51 -14.29 -15.03
C ASP A 564 -29.83 -13.57 -15.38
N ASP A 565 -29.86 -12.85 -16.50
CA ASP A 565 -31.09 -12.19 -16.99
C ASP A 565 -32.18 -13.19 -17.40
N HIS A 566 -31.85 -14.48 -17.52
CA HIS A 566 -32.78 -15.58 -17.80
C HIS A 566 -32.55 -16.72 -16.83
N SER A 567 -32.54 -16.39 -15.54
CA SER A 567 -32.24 -17.35 -14.48
C SER A 567 -33.10 -18.59 -14.55
N ASP A 568 -32.47 -19.73 -14.37
CA ASP A 568 -33.10 -21.03 -14.16
C ASP A 568 -32.19 -21.83 -13.23
N PHE A 569 -32.33 -21.60 -11.93
CA PHE A 569 -31.44 -22.14 -10.91
C PHE A 569 -32.23 -22.92 -9.87
N VAL A 570 -31.77 -24.10 -9.59
CA VAL A 570 -32.39 -25.03 -8.66
C VAL A 570 -31.43 -25.42 -7.56
N LEU A 571 -31.91 -25.45 -6.34
CA LEU A 571 -31.21 -25.91 -5.15
C LEU A 571 -32.09 -26.93 -4.42
N ASP A 572 -31.58 -28.16 -4.30
CA ASP A 572 -32.18 -29.21 -3.47
C ASP A 572 -31.32 -29.48 -2.25
N VAL A 573 -31.93 -29.48 -1.09
CA VAL A 573 -31.25 -29.78 0.17
C VAL A 573 -31.96 -30.92 0.91
N ASP A 574 -31.22 -31.93 1.30
CA ASP A 574 -31.62 -33.00 2.22
C ASP A 574 -30.52 -33.15 3.26
N ALA A 575 -30.67 -32.41 4.34
CA ALA A 575 -29.65 -32.33 5.40
C ALA A 575 -30.26 -32.79 6.74
N PRO A 576 -30.33 -34.14 6.97
CA PRO A 576 -30.94 -34.67 8.17
C PRO A 576 -30.15 -34.40 9.45
N ASN A 577 -28.86 -34.03 9.35
CA ASN A 577 -28.02 -33.78 10.52
C ASN A 577 -26.96 -32.70 10.25
N LEU A 578 -27.30 -31.46 10.63
CA LEU A 578 -26.44 -30.30 10.44
C LEU A 578 -25.27 -30.21 11.46
N ARG A 579 -25.25 -31.08 12.48
CA ARG A 579 -24.21 -31.06 13.54
C ARG A 579 -22.81 -31.25 12.96
N GLY A 580 -21.90 -30.32 13.29
CA GLY A 580 -20.52 -30.35 12.84
C GLY A 580 -20.23 -29.53 11.56
N LEU A 581 -21.27 -28.95 10.90
CA LEU A 581 -21.05 -27.96 9.82
C LEU A 581 -20.57 -26.62 10.37
N TRP A 582 -21.08 -26.25 11.53
CA TRP A 582 -20.70 -25.02 12.21
C TRP A 582 -20.74 -25.24 13.73
N SER A 583 -19.98 -24.45 14.48
CA SER A 583 -20.08 -24.50 15.94
C SER A 583 -21.50 -24.12 16.35
N ASP A 584 -22.10 -24.91 17.28
CA ASP A 584 -23.46 -24.75 17.78
C ASP A 584 -24.59 -24.90 16.73
N LEU A 585 -24.30 -25.37 15.50
CA LEU A 585 -25.32 -25.70 14.52
C LEU A 585 -25.75 -27.16 14.70
N SER A 586 -27.06 -27.37 14.88
CA SER A 586 -27.67 -28.70 14.88
C SER A 586 -29.10 -28.66 14.36
N GLY A 587 -29.68 -29.83 14.08
CA GLY A 587 -30.99 -29.96 13.50
C GLY A 587 -30.93 -30.52 12.09
N ASN A 588 -32.01 -30.35 11.36
CA ASN A 588 -32.10 -30.74 9.95
C ASN A 588 -32.72 -29.65 9.08
N VAL A 589 -32.44 -29.71 7.80
CA VAL A 589 -33.12 -28.90 6.77
C VAL A 589 -33.38 -29.78 5.57
N LYS A 590 -34.60 -29.72 5.03
CA LYS A 590 -34.99 -30.44 3.82
C LYS A 590 -35.89 -29.57 2.95
N GLY A 591 -35.66 -29.59 1.66
CA GLY A 591 -36.53 -28.96 0.69
C GLY A 591 -35.88 -28.54 -0.59
N HIS A 592 -36.54 -27.63 -1.25
CA HIS A 592 -36.27 -27.22 -2.61
C HIS A 592 -36.39 -25.69 -2.72
N ALA A 593 -35.49 -25.08 -3.49
CA ALA A 593 -35.59 -23.68 -3.89
C ALA A 593 -35.30 -23.56 -5.38
N ALA A 594 -36.14 -22.85 -6.12
CA ALA A 594 -35.93 -22.54 -7.53
C ALA A 594 -36.03 -21.04 -7.78
N ILE A 595 -35.10 -20.53 -8.55
CA ILE A 595 -35.03 -19.12 -8.99
C ILE A 595 -35.13 -19.13 -10.51
N SER A 596 -36.07 -18.38 -11.08
CA SER A 596 -36.24 -18.26 -12.53
C SER A 596 -36.53 -16.82 -12.97
N GLY A 597 -36.29 -16.54 -14.25
CA GLY A 597 -36.54 -15.19 -14.81
C GLY A 597 -35.33 -14.24 -14.66
N GLN A 598 -35.60 -12.97 -14.68
CA GLN A 598 -34.49 -11.96 -14.59
C GLN A 598 -33.89 -11.91 -13.20
N PHE A 599 -32.60 -11.86 -13.09
CA PHE A 599 -31.87 -11.79 -11.79
C PHE A 599 -32.31 -10.60 -10.93
N THR A 600 -32.61 -9.46 -11.55
CA THR A 600 -33.07 -8.24 -10.88
C THR A 600 -34.55 -8.29 -10.44
N SER A 601 -35.31 -9.22 -11.01
CA SER A 601 -36.72 -9.44 -10.69
C SER A 601 -37.07 -10.94 -10.79
N PRO A 602 -36.46 -11.79 -9.93
CA PRO A 602 -36.56 -13.24 -10.07
C PRO A 602 -37.91 -13.76 -9.63
N ASN A 603 -38.36 -14.82 -10.29
CA ASN A 603 -39.37 -15.69 -9.72
C ASN A 603 -38.72 -16.62 -8.71
N LEU A 604 -39.38 -16.82 -7.59
CA LEU A 604 -38.89 -17.70 -6.51
C LEU A 604 -39.94 -18.76 -6.23
N ASP A 605 -39.54 -20.01 -6.23
CA ASP A 605 -40.30 -21.13 -5.68
C ASP A 605 -39.51 -21.73 -4.52
N LEU A 606 -40.12 -21.80 -3.36
CA LEU A 606 -39.44 -22.25 -2.14
C LEU A 606 -40.32 -23.18 -1.35
N ASP A 607 -39.82 -24.35 -0.99
CA ASP A 607 -40.43 -25.28 -0.03
C ASP A 607 -39.33 -25.87 0.87
N LEU A 608 -39.10 -25.22 2.00
CA LEU A 608 -38.11 -25.66 2.97
C LEU A 608 -38.79 -26.05 4.29
N THR A 609 -38.29 -27.08 4.90
CA THR A 609 -38.70 -27.55 6.23
C THR A 609 -37.47 -27.80 7.09
N SER A 610 -37.59 -27.56 8.36
CA SER A 610 -36.54 -27.79 9.35
C SER A 610 -37.12 -28.29 10.65
N SER A 611 -36.36 -29.11 11.38
CA SER A 611 -36.70 -29.45 12.74
C SER A 611 -35.47 -29.51 13.66
N ASN A 612 -35.72 -29.22 14.94
CA ASN A 612 -34.72 -29.20 15.99
C ASN A 612 -33.49 -28.33 15.64
N LEU A 613 -33.72 -27.19 14.97
CA LEU A 613 -32.67 -26.29 14.57
C LEU A 613 -32.17 -25.51 15.77
N HIS A 614 -30.87 -25.52 15.94
CA HIS A 614 -30.14 -24.76 16.96
C HIS A 614 -28.94 -24.06 16.32
N LEU A 615 -28.80 -22.75 16.55
CA LEU A 615 -27.69 -21.93 16.05
C LEU A 615 -27.51 -20.69 16.93
N GLN A 616 -26.35 -20.51 17.58
CA GLN A 616 -25.97 -19.29 18.33
C GLN A 616 -27.07 -18.75 19.26
N GLY A 617 -27.63 -19.60 20.12
CA GLY A 617 -28.71 -19.21 21.03
C GLY A 617 -30.10 -19.14 20.40
N PHE A 618 -30.21 -19.36 19.11
CA PHE A 618 -31.46 -19.50 18.37
C PHE A 618 -31.84 -20.97 18.32
N GLN A 619 -33.06 -21.31 18.74
CA GLN A 619 -33.59 -22.69 18.78
C GLN A 619 -35.01 -22.72 18.23
N LEU A 620 -35.39 -23.75 17.50
CA LEU A 620 -36.74 -24.02 17.10
C LEU A 620 -37.02 -25.53 16.96
N SER A 621 -38.18 -25.93 17.30
CA SER A 621 -38.59 -27.36 17.16
C SER A 621 -38.97 -27.70 15.73
N LYS A 622 -39.71 -26.86 15.07
CA LYS A 622 -40.12 -27.03 13.67
C LYS A 622 -40.18 -25.69 12.99
N ALA A 623 -39.76 -25.65 11.71
CA ALA A 623 -40.01 -24.52 10.83
C ALA A 623 -40.38 -25.00 9.44
N SER A 624 -41.12 -24.19 8.74
CA SER A 624 -41.36 -24.31 7.30
C SER A 624 -41.33 -22.92 6.63
N ALA A 625 -40.74 -22.83 5.47
CA ALA A 625 -40.77 -21.65 4.62
C ALA A 625 -41.26 -22.12 3.25
N LYS A 626 -42.42 -21.65 2.85
CA LYS A 626 -43.07 -22.00 1.56
C LYS A 626 -43.46 -20.73 0.84
N GLY A 627 -43.15 -20.64 -0.43
CA GLY A 627 -43.50 -19.49 -1.20
C GLY A 627 -43.36 -19.70 -2.69
N ASN A 628 -44.20 -18.97 -3.40
CA ASN A 628 -44.12 -18.85 -4.85
C ASN A 628 -44.31 -17.36 -5.18
N ILE A 629 -43.30 -16.74 -5.71
CA ILE A 629 -43.29 -15.33 -6.09
C ILE A 629 -42.93 -15.24 -7.58
N LYS A 630 -43.74 -14.55 -8.35
CA LYS A 630 -43.51 -14.17 -9.75
C LYS A 630 -43.27 -12.68 -9.80
N SER A 631 -42.14 -12.24 -10.33
CA SER A 631 -41.69 -10.84 -10.27
C SER A 631 -41.97 -10.04 -11.54
N ASP A 632 -42.32 -10.67 -12.66
CA ASP A 632 -42.62 -10.02 -13.93
C ASP A 632 -44.05 -10.31 -14.41
N PRO A 633 -44.83 -9.34 -14.93
CA PRO A 633 -44.54 -7.89 -15.02
C PRO A 633 -44.64 -7.15 -13.68
N LEU A 634 -45.33 -7.71 -12.70
CA LEU A 634 -45.48 -7.21 -11.33
C LEU A 634 -45.18 -8.34 -10.37
N ALA A 635 -44.44 -8.04 -9.29
CA ALA A 635 -44.22 -9.06 -8.27
C ALA A 635 -45.55 -9.46 -7.62
N LYS A 636 -45.86 -10.72 -7.69
CA LYS A 636 -47.08 -11.31 -7.10
C LYS A 636 -46.78 -12.72 -6.60
N GLY A 637 -47.47 -13.09 -5.56
CA GLY A 637 -47.32 -14.44 -5.03
C GLY A 637 -47.75 -14.56 -3.58
N GLN A 638 -47.29 -15.62 -2.99
CA GLN A 638 -47.51 -15.88 -1.58
C GLN A 638 -46.23 -16.45 -0.94
N PHE A 639 -46.02 -16.09 0.30
CA PHE A 639 -44.89 -16.56 1.08
C PHE A 639 -45.37 -16.80 2.52
N ASN A 640 -45.02 -17.94 3.08
CA ASN A 640 -45.41 -18.32 4.44
C ASN A 640 -44.23 -18.89 5.20
N ILE A 641 -43.95 -18.34 6.35
CA ILE A 641 -42.99 -18.89 7.31
C ILE A 641 -43.75 -19.28 8.56
N LYS A 642 -43.60 -20.52 8.97
CA LYS A 642 -44.10 -21.02 10.27
C LYS A 642 -42.93 -21.53 11.08
N ALA A 643 -42.92 -21.19 12.37
CA ALA A 643 -41.99 -21.74 13.32
C ALA A 643 -42.68 -22.10 14.64
N GLU A 644 -42.32 -23.23 15.21
CA GLU A 644 -42.82 -23.72 16.51
C GLU A 644 -41.69 -23.79 17.49
N GLN A 645 -41.99 -23.40 18.76
CA GLN A 645 -41.04 -23.38 19.88
C GLN A 645 -39.76 -22.64 19.53
N LEU A 646 -39.89 -21.41 19.04
CA LEU A 646 -38.78 -20.56 18.69
C LEU A 646 -38.27 -19.85 19.93
N HIS A 647 -37.00 -20.10 20.29
CA HIS A 647 -36.33 -19.46 21.41
C HIS A 647 -35.13 -18.67 20.88
N TYR A 648 -34.87 -17.52 21.49
CA TYR A 648 -33.66 -16.74 21.25
C TYR A 648 -33.14 -16.21 22.59
N GLY A 649 -32.05 -16.81 23.05
CA GLY A 649 -31.59 -16.59 24.43
C GLY A 649 -32.69 -16.87 25.49
N GLU A 650 -32.65 -16.15 26.59
CA GLU A 650 -33.70 -16.23 27.63
C GLU A 650 -34.85 -15.27 27.38
N SER A 651 -34.71 -14.32 26.46
CA SER A 651 -35.62 -13.18 26.28
C SER A 651 -36.79 -13.44 25.33
N VAL A 652 -36.65 -14.39 24.41
CA VAL A 652 -37.70 -14.69 23.44
C VAL A 652 -38.03 -16.16 23.48
N LYS A 653 -39.29 -16.48 23.79
CA LYS A 653 -39.83 -17.85 23.88
C LYS A 653 -41.19 -17.90 23.19
N LEU A 654 -41.18 -18.02 21.86
CA LEU A 654 -42.40 -18.10 21.06
C LEU A 654 -42.80 -19.54 20.82
N ARG A 655 -43.98 -19.88 21.25
CA ARG A 655 -44.59 -21.19 20.99
C ARG A 655 -44.95 -21.34 19.53
N LEU A 656 -45.40 -20.27 18.88
CA LEU A 656 -45.79 -20.20 17.49
C LEU A 656 -45.34 -18.87 16.86
N LEU A 657 -44.81 -18.91 15.66
CA LEU A 657 -44.65 -17.79 14.75
C LEU A 657 -45.27 -18.20 13.40
N ASP A 658 -46.20 -17.40 12.88
CA ASP A 658 -46.80 -17.59 11.55
C ASP A 658 -46.75 -16.23 10.82
N LEU A 659 -45.90 -16.13 9.80
CA LEU A 659 -45.75 -14.96 8.93
C LEU A 659 -46.24 -15.34 7.53
N ALA A 660 -47.21 -14.64 7.02
CA ALA A 660 -47.73 -14.85 5.67
C ALA A 660 -47.80 -13.55 4.89
N LEU A 661 -47.27 -13.59 3.68
CA LEU A 661 -47.35 -12.52 2.68
C LEU A 661 -48.14 -13.06 1.49
N SER A 662 -49.10 -12.29 0.98
CA SER A 662 -49.85 -12.64 -0.21
C SER A 662 -50.30 -11.40 -0.97
N GLY A 663 -50.47 -11.53 -2.29
CA GLY A 663 -50.89 -10.45 -3.15
C GLY A 663 -49.88 -10.09 -4.22
N ASP A 664 -49.89 -8.85 -4.63
CA ASP A 664 -48.95 -8.29 -5.62
C ASP A 664 -48.33 -6.97 -5.13
N GLU A 665 -47.44 -6.40 -5.92
CA GLU A 665 -46.80 -5.13 -5.56
C GLU A 665 -47.77 -4.00 -5.26
N GLN A 666 -48.89 -3.93 -5.98
CA GLN A 666 -49.87 -2.87 -5.82
C GLN A 666 -50.78 -3.11 -4.64
N ASN A 667 -51.04 -4.39 -4.32
CA ASN A 667 -51.90 -4.77 -3.23
C ASN A 667 -51.41 -6.07 -2.58
N HIS A 668 -50.71 -5.95 -1.50
CA HIS A 668 -50.26 -7.11 -0.72
C HIS A 668 -50.69 -7.02 0.74
N LEU A 669 -50.89 -8.18 1.28
CA LEU A 669 -51.24 -8.38 2.68
C LEU A 669 -50.13 -9.15 3.37
N LEU A 670 -49.53 -8.56 4.41
CA LEU A 670 -48.66 -9.22 5.35
C LEU A 670 -49.42 -9.48 6.66
N THR A 671 -49.42 -10.71 7.09
CA THR A 671 -49.92 -11.09 8.41
C THR A 671 -48.82 -11.70 9.26
N LEU A 672 -48.74 -11.28 10.50
CA LEU A 672 -47.82 -11.84 11.52
C LEU A 672 -48.66 -12.27 12.71
N LYS A 673 -48.58 -13.53 13.06
CA LYS A 673 -49.12 -14.08 14.33
C LYS A 673 -48.04 -14.74 15.13
N SER A 674 -47.83 -14.31 16.33
CA SER A 674 -46.97 -14.98 17.30
C SER A 674 -47.67 -15.27 18.61
N GLN A 675 -47.18 -16.28 19.31
CA GLN A 675 -47.68 -16.68 20.62
C GLN A 675 -46.47 -17.02 21.50
N GLY A 676 -46.35 -16.42 22.65
CA GLY A 676 -45.27 -16.65 23.58
C GLY A 676 -44.79 -15.37 24.26
N GLU A 677 -43.65 -15.45 24.91
CA GLU A 677 -43.02 -14.36 25.65
C GLU A 677 -41.87 -13.72 24.92
N PRO A 678 -41.55 -12.42 25.17
CA PRO A 678 -42.23 -11.49 26.08
C PRO A 678 -43.52 -10.90 25.53
N VAL A 679 -43.75 -11.04 24.19
CA VAL A 679 -44.90 -10.43 23.50
C VAL A 679 -45.44 -11.38 22.46
N ALA A 680 -46.70 -11.74 22.56
CA ALA A 680 -47.39 -12.31 21.43
C ALA A 680 -47.99 -11.20 20.55
N ALA A 681 -47.93 -11.36 19.25
CA ALA A 681 -48.35 -10.35 18.30
C ALA A 681 -49.36 -10.90 17.29
N ASN A 682 -50.34 -10.05 16.91
CA ASN A 682 -51.21 -10.27 15.78
C ASN A 682 -51.30 -8.98 14.97
N LEU A 683 -50.59 -8.97 13.83
CA LEU A 683 -50.42 -7.81 12.99
C LEU A 683 -50.95 -8.11 11.58
N GLN A 684 -51.59 -7.13 10.98
CA GLN A 684 -52.03 -7.19 9.60
C GLN A 684 -51.69 -5.87 8.90
N ILE A 685 -50.86 -5.98 7.85
CA ILE A 685 -50.36 -4.85 7.09
C ILE A 685 -50.77 -5.01 5.63
N ASN A 686 -51.49 -4.04 5.13
CA ASN A 686 -51.82 -3.93 3.71
C ASN A 686 -50.87 -2.88 3.11
N GLY A 687 -50.30 -3.15 1.95
CA GLY A 687 -49.33 -2.23 1.35
C GLY A 687 -49.26 -2.31 -0.16
N HIS A 688 -48.53 -1.36 -0.72
CA HIS A 688 -48.14 -1.33 -2.11
C HIS A 688 -46.72 -0.85 -2.23
N PHE A 689 -45.98 -1.34 -3.20
CA PHE A 689 -44.61 -0.95 -3.53
C PHE A 689 -44.59 -0.27 -4.91
N ASP A 690 -43.97 0.91 -4.98
CA ASP A 690 -43.68 1.63 -6.22
C ASP A 690 -42.22 1.40 -6.65
N ARG A 691 -42.02 0.62 -7.73
CA ARG A 691 -40.70 0.31 -8.26
C ARG A 691 -39.94 1.55 -8.77
N THR A 692 -40.69 2.52 -9.35
CA THR A 692 -40.08 3.73 -9.94
C THR A 692 -39.45 4.62 -8.86
N LEU A 693 -40.21 4.78 -7.78
CA LEU A 693 -39.79 5.58 -6.62
C LEU A 693 -38.96 4.78 -5.62
N GLU A 694 -38.99 3.45 -5.75
CA GLU A 694 -38.39 2.51 -4.75
C GLU A 694 -38.98 2.75 -3.34
N GLN A 695 -40.28 3.02 -3.31
CA GLN A 695 -40.99 3.33 -2.08
C GLN A 695 -42.09 2.30 -1.79
N TRP A 696 -42.13 1.89 -0.53
CA TRP A 696 -43.24 1.10 -0.03
C TRP A 696 -44.17 1.99 0.79
N LYS A 697 -45.48 1.85 0.63
CA LYS A 697 -46.52 2.52 1.43
C LYS A 697 -47.57 1.50 1.84
N GLY A 698 -47.98 1.59 3.09
CA GLY A 698 -48.97 0.64 3.59
C GLY A 698 -49.63 1.13 4.87
N THR A 699 -50.55 0.29 5.34
CA THR A 699 -51.32 0.55 6.55
C THR A 699 -51.32 -0.69 7.42
N LEU A 700 -50.85 -0.56 8.64
CA LEU A 700 -51.03 -1.53 9.70
C LEU A 700 -52.49 -1.44 10.17
N SER A 701 -53.34 -2.27 9.57
CA SER A 701 -54.80 -2.21 9.74
C SER A 701 -55.27 -2.87 11.03
N GLN A 702 -54.55 -3.90 11.49
CA GLN A 702 -54.74 -4.54 12.79
C GLN A 702 -53.42 -4.68 13.50
N ALA A 703 -53.34 -4.23 14.74
CA ALA A 703 -52.18 -4.38 15.56
C ALA A 703 -52.58 -4.66 16.99
N LYS A 704 -52.26 -5.85 17.46
CA LYS A 704 -52.47 -6.30 18.82
C LYS A 704 -51.19 -6.96 19.30
N PHE A 705 -50.73 -6.53 20.48
CA PHE A 705 -49.65 -7.21 21.21
C PHE A 705 -50.21 -7.74 22.51
N ASP A 706 -49.94 -8.98 22.82
CA ASP A 706 -50.17 -9.59 24.13
C ASP A 706 -48.86 -9.57 24.91
N THR A 707 -48.84 -8.79 25.96
CA THR A 707 -47.62 -8.48 26.70
C THR A 707 -47.79 -8.84 28.16
N PRO A 708 -46.75 -8.95 28.96
CA PRO A 708 -46.85 -9.15 30.44
C PRO A 708 -47.72 -8.09 31.15
N ILE A 709 -47.91 -6.94 30.50
CA ILE A 709 -48.73 -5.84 31.00
C ILE A 709 -50.16 -5.85 30.44
N GLY A 710 -50.53 -6.95 29.79
CA GLY A 710 -51.86 -7.16 29.18
C GLY A 710 -51.87 -6.89 27.65
N ASP A 711 -53.03 -7.13 27.05
CA ASP A 711 -53.26 -6.90 25.63
C ASP A 711 -53.19 -5.42 25.26
N VAL A 712 -52.20 -5.06 24.40
CA VAL A 712 -52.07 -3.69 23.87
C VAL A 712 -52.50 -3.65 22.43
N LYS A 713 -53.41 -2.73 22.07
CA LYS A 713 -53.93 -2.57 20.72
C LYS A 713 -53.70 -1.16 20.21
N SER A 714 -53.47 -1.02 18.90
CA SER A 714 -53.48 0.30 18.27
C SER A 714 -54.91 0.89 18.34
N ASN A 715 -54.99 2.19 18.52
CA ASN A 715 -56.29 2.91 18.58
C ASN A 715 -56.86 3.10 17.17
N GLN A 716 -56.06 2.98 16.13
CA GLN A 716 -56.41 3.21 14.73
C GLN A 716 -55.46 2.42 13.82
N ALA A 717 -55.82 2.35 12.57
CA ALA A 717 -54.88 1.89 11.54
C ALA A 717 -53.71 2.89 11.39
N ILE A 718 -52.51 2.36 11.24
CA ILE A 718 -51.27 3.14 11.26
C ILE A 718 -50.70 3.15 9.85
N ALA A 719 -50.64 4.34 9.23
CA ALA A 719 -49.96 4.48 7.94
C ALA A 719 -48.45 4.42 8.11
N VAL A 720 -47.82 3.63 7.26
CA VAL A 720 -46.35 3.44 7.25
C VAL A 720 -45.86 3.59 5.81
N SER A 721 -44.77 4.31 5.62
CA SER A 721 -44.08 4.35 4.33
C SER A 721 -42.57 4.10 4.53
N TYR A 722 -41.96 3.46 3.56
CA TYR A 722 -40.50 3.18 3.57
C TYR A 722 -39.90 3.61 2.26
N ASP A 723 -38.86 4.41 2.32
CA ASP A 723 -38.04 4.84 1.19
C ASP A 723 -36.73 4.04 1.16
N HIS A 724 -36.55 3.23 0.12
CA HIS A 724 -35.37 2.35 0.01
C HIS A 724 -34.09 3.16 -0.24
N LYS A 725 -34.16 4.23 -1.05
CA LYS A 725 -32.98 5.08 -1.35
C LYS A 725 -32.45 5.77 -0.12
N GLN A 726 -33.36 6.23 0.74
CA GLN A 726 -33.00 6.89 1.99
C GLN A 726 -32.80 5.91 3.16
N THR A 727 -33.20 4.65 2.99
CA THR A 727 -33.24 3.63 4.05
C THR A 727 -34.03 4.13 5.28
N GLN A 728 -35.18 4.76 5.04
CA GLN A 728 -35.96 5.46 6.05
C GLN A 728 -37.42 5.08 5.98
N ALA A 729 -37.99 4.75 7.14
CA ALA A 729 -39.42 4.56 7.33
C ALA A 729 -40.04 5.80 7.96
N ASN A 730 -41.24 6.20 7.47
CA ASN A 730 -42.12 7.19 8.12
C ASN A 730 -43.33 6.49 8.67
N ILE A 731 -43.65 6.72 9.94
CA ILE A 731 -44.75 6.11 10.66
C ILE A 731 -45.69 7.22 11.13
N ALA A 732 -46.95 7.10 10.80
CA ALA A 732 -47.97 8.09 11.15
C ALA A 732 -48.22 8.13 12.67
N SER A 733 -48.75 9.24 13.14
CA SER A 733 -49.20 9.40 14.52
C SER A 733 -50.23 8.35 14.92
N HIS A 734 -50.09 7.75 16.10
CA HIS A 734 -50.98 6.71 16.58
C HIS A 734 -50.82 6.52 18.12
N CYS A 735 -51.74 5.77 18.70
CA CYS A 735 -51.60 5.37 20.10
C CYS A 735 -51.80 3.86 20.28
N TRP A 736 -51.09 3.33 21.25
CA TRP A 736 -51.21 1.97 21.77
C TRP A 736 -51.85 2.02 23.14
N LYS A 737 -52.87 1.20 23.37
CA LYS A 737 -53.60 1.26 24.65
C LYS A 737 -54.08 -0.09 25.12
N ASN A 738 -54.12 -0.20 26.43
CA ASN A 738 -54.89 -1.20 27.17
C ASN A 738 -55.60 -0.56 28.38
N THR A 739 -56.07 -1.38 29.37
CA THR A 739 -56.66 -0.87 30.60
C THR A 739 -55.71 -0.04 31.45
N ASP A 740 -54.40 -0.36 31.47
CA ASP A 740 -53.42 0.20 32.40
C ASP A 740 -52.50 1.24 31.73
N VAL A 741 -52.27 1.15 30.38
CA VAL A 741 -51.33 2.02 29.67
C VAL A 741 -51.98 2.60 28.42
N GLU A 742 -51.67 3.88 28.15
CA GLU A 742 -51.89 4.51 26.86
C GLU A 742 -50.62 5.26 26.43
N LEU A 743 -49.91 4.67 25.43
CA LEU A 743 -48.70 5.23 24.79
C LEU A 743 -49.08 5.81 23.42
N CYS A 744 -48.84 7.07 23.22
CA CYS A 744 -49.11 7.77 21.95
C CYS A 744 -47.84 8.30 21.31
N PHE A 745 -47.82 8.29 20.00
CA PHE A 745 -46.91 9.03 19.15
C PHE A 745 -47.72 10.16 18.54
N PRO A 746 -47.59 11.39 19.08
CA PRO A 746 -48.50 12.49 18.78
C PRO A 746 -48.40 13.03 17.36
N GLN A 747 -47.29 12.78 16.70
CA GLN A 747 -47.03 13.16 15.32
C GLN A 747 -46.34 12.02 14.56
N SER A 748 -46.31 12.11 13.21
CA SER A 748 -45.53 11.17 12.41
C SER A 748 -44.04 11.31 12.70
N PHE A 749 -43.32 10.20 12.63
CA PHE A 749 -41.89 10.15 12.91
C PHE A 749 -41.16 9.25 11.93
N ASN A 750 -39.87 9.53 11.79
CA ASN A 750 -38.98 8.78 10.91
C ASN A 750 -38.07 7.83 11.67
N VAL A 751 -37.86 6.65 11.09
CA VAL A 751 -36.99 5.59 11.61
C VAL A 751 -36.06 5.14 10.49
N GLY A 752 -34.76 5.23 10.72
CA GLY A 752 -33.72 4.83 9.74
C GLY A 752 -32.33 4.87 10.37
N LYS A 753 -31.32 5.18 9.57
CA LYS A 753 -29.95 5.43 10.05
C LYS A 753 -29.92 6.54 11.12
N GLN A 754 -30.84 7.45 11.02
CA GLN A 754 -31.17 8.46 12.03
C GLN A 754 -32.66 8.45 12.27
N GLY A 755 -33.06 8.84 13.46
CA GLY A 755 -34.47 8.88 13.83
C GLY A 755 -34.75 9.86 14.95
N ASN A 756 -36.04 10.29 15.00
CA ASN A 756 -36.52 11.18 16.03
C ASN A 756 -37.97 10.80 16.35
N ILE A 757 -38.20 10.19 17.51
CA ILE A 757 -39.48 9.63 17.94
C ILE A 757 -40.00 10.38 19.15
N PRO A 758 -40.94 11.31 18.99
CA PRO A 758 -41.65 11.90 20.10
C PRO A 758 -42.68 10.89 20.63
N PHE A 759 -42.73 10.74 21.91
CA PHE A 759 -43.69 9.84 22.59
C PHE A 759 -44.41 10.53 23.73
N GLN A 760 -45.60 10.04 24.03
CA GLN A 760 -46.44 10.48 25.14
C GLN A 760 -47.16 9.29 25.78
N PHE A 761 -46.85 9.00 27.02
CA PHE A 761 -47.71 8.16 27.85
C PHE A 761 -48.83 9.03 28.40
N LYS A 762 -50.03 8.92 27.86
CA LYS A 762 -51.16 9.65 28.38
C LYS A 762 -51.64 9.09 29.72
N ARG A 763 -51.40 7.81 29.95
CA ARG A 763 -51.72 7.12 31.18
C ARG A 763 -50.82 5.91 31.37
N VAL A 764 -50.30 5.78 32.59
CA VAL A 764 -49.65 4.57 33.12
C VAL A 764 -50.23 4.33 34.49
N ASN A 765 -51.12 3.33 34.63
CA ASN A 765 -51.65 2.94 35.92
C ASN A 765 -50.56 2.25 36.76
N LEU A 766 -50.34 2.67 37.99
CA LEU A 766 -49.34 2.11 38.86
C LEU A 766 -49.64 0.67 39.30
N ASP A 767 -50.88 0.17 39.12
CA ASP A 767 -51.18 -1.26 39.29
C ASP A 767 -50.37 -2.14 38.35
N LEU A 768 -49.88 -1.58 37.23
CA LEU A 768 -48.94 -2.22 36.33
C LEU A 768 -47.58 -2.46 37.00
N VAL A 769 -47.07 -1.43 37.71
CA VAL A 769 -45.80 -1.54 38.46
C VAL A 769 -45.96 -2.57 39.58
N ASN A 770 -47.13 -2.57 40.27
CA ASN A 770 -47.41 -3.56 41.29
C ASN A 770 -47.34 -5.01 40.76
N LYS A 771 -47.90 -5.26 39.58
CA LYS A 771 -47.81 -6.57 38.90
C LYS A 771 -46.36 -6.97 38.57
N LEU A 772 -45.54 -6.00 38.18
CA LEU A 772 -44.12 -6.24 37.80
C LEU A 772 -43.23 -6.50 39.02
N ILE A 773 -43.50 -5.84 40.18
CA ILE A 773 -42.72 -6.01 41.41
C ILE A 773 -43.34 -7.04 42.37
N GLU A 774 -44.43 -7.68 41.96
CA GLU A 774 -45.24 -8.65 42.73
C GLU A 774 -45.65 -8.11 44.12
N GLN A 775 -45.94 -6.82 44.20
CA GLN A 775 -46.34 -6.13 45.42
C GLN A 775 -47.49 -5.16 45.16
N ASP A 776 -48.54 -5.15 45.98
CA ASP A 776 -49.67 -4.20 45.88
C ASP A 776 -49.38 -2.95 46.73
N SER A 777 -48.32 -2.19 46.34
CA SER A 777 -47.80 -1.06 47.11
C SER A 777 -48.06 0.32 46.50
N LEU A 778 -48.36 0.40 45.18
CA LEU A 778 -48.50 1.65 44.48
C LEU A 778 -49.89 1.85 43.93
N LYS A 779 -50.47 3.07 44.06
CA LYS A 779 -51.74 3.44 43.40
C LYS A 779 -51.66 4.80 42.75
N GLY A 780 -52.36 4.96 41.62
CA GLY A 780 -52.45 6.20 40.88
C GLY A 780 -52.02 6.05 39.41
N ASN A 781 -51.93 7.15 38.75
CA ASN A 781 -51.57 7.17 37.33
C ASN A 781 -50.42 8.15 37.10
N LEU A 782 -49.50 7.75 36.23
CA LEU A 782 -48.45 8.60 35.71
C LEU A 782 -48.76 9.01 34.27
N GLN A 783 -48.27 10.18 33.90
CA GLN A 783 -48.18 10.64 32.51
C GLN A 783 -46.71 10.91 32.19
N ALA A 784 -46.34 10.67 30.97
CA ALA A 784 -44.96 10.99 30.53
C ALA A 784 -44.97 11.48 29.10
N GLN A 785 -44.05 12.36 28.79
CA GLN A 785 -43.78 12.77 27.42
C GLN A 785 -42.29 12.93 27.20
N GLY A 786 -41.86 12.67 26.00
CA GLY A 786 -40.43 12.72 25.70
C GLY A 786 -40.13 12.52 24.23
N ASN A 787 -38.86 12.40 24.00
CA ASN A 787 -38.32 12.22 22.65
C ASN A 787 -37.10 11.29 22.70
N VAL A 788 -37.02 10.44 21.69
CA VAL A 788 -35.88 9.58 21.46
C VAL A 788 -35.29 9.95 20.10
N ALA A 789 -34.00 10.31 20.06
CA ALA A 789 -33.30 10.62 18.81
C ALA A 789 -31.94 9.92 18.72
N TRP A 790 -31.65 9.42 17.53
CA TRP A 790 -30.33 8.85 17.22
C TRP A 790 -29.87 9.35 15.85
N PHE A 791 -28.54 9.42 15.69
CA PHE A 791 -27.86 10.01 14.55
C PHE A 791 -26.72 9.10 14.09
N THR A 792 -26.29 9.24 12.87
CA THR A 792 -25.14 8.49 12.31
C THR A 792 -23.80 8.88 12.95
N ASP A 793 -23.67 10.16 13.32
CA ASP A 793 -22.39 10.80 13.69
C ASP A 793 -22.44 11.54 15.03
N LYS A 794 -23.56 11.41 15.77
CA LYS A 794 -23.76 12.04 17.08
C LYS A 794 -24.26 11.01 18.08
N PRO A 795 -23.96 11.20 19.38
CA PRO A 795 -24.50 10.35 20.43
C PRO A 795 -26.03 10.37 20.47
N PHE A 796 -26.58 9.26 20.94
CA PHE A 796 -27.99 9.10 21.24
C PHE A 796 -28.49 10.19 22.20
N GLN A 797 -29.70 10.69 21.94
CA GLN A 797 -30.39 11.68 22.76
C GLN A 797 -31.73 11.13 23.23
N PHE A 798 -32.03 11.38 24.49
CA PHE A 798 -33.29 11.00 25.11
C PHE A 798 -33.75 12.10 26.06
N THR A 799 -34.98 12.53 25.94
CA THR A 799 -35.62 13.42 26.90
C THR A 799 -36.93 12.81 27.38
N ALA A 800 -37.20 12.87 28.64
CA ALA A 800 -38.48 12.45 29.18
C ALA A 800 -38.88 13.33 30.36
N LYS A 801 -40.17 13.71 30.42
CA LYS A 801 -40.79 14.32 31.57
C LYS A 801 -41.91 13.41 32.03
N VAL A 802 -41.89 13.04 33.26
CA VAL A 802 -42.91 12.22 33.95
C VAL A 802 -43.62 13.08 34.97
N ASP A 803 -44.92 13.11 34.90
CA ASP A 803 -45.79 13.80 35.87
C ASP A 803 -46.75 12.77 36.54
N GLY A 804 -46.84 12.82 37.81
CA GLY A 804 -47.81 12.02 38.59
C GLY A 804 -48.57 12.91 39.60
N ASN A 805 -49.84 12.70 39.66
CA ASN A 805 -50.71 13.42 40.57
C ASN A 805 -51.51 12.44 41.46
N HIS A 806 -51.62 12.74 42.77
CA HIS A 806 -52.34 11.95 43.73
C HIS A 806 -51.95 10.47 43.74
N LEU A 807 -50.64 10.22 43.80
CA LEU A 807 -50.10 8.88 43.92
C LEU A 807 -50.07 8.44 45.37
N THR A 808 -50.21 7.15 45.62
CA THR A 808 -50.10 6.59 46.96
C THR A 808 -49.11 5.43 46.92
N PHE A 809 -48.17 5.43 47.83
CA PHE A 809 -47.33 4.29 48.17
C PHE A 809 -47.77 3.72 49.49
N SER A 810 -47.99 2.41 49.60
CA SER A 810 -48.38 1.72 50.83
C SER A 810 -47.56 0.45 51.02
N GLN A 811 -46.92 0.27 52.14
CA GLN A 811 -46.17 -0.91 52.52
C GLN A 811 -46.59 -1.50 53.81
N LYS A 812 -46.86 -2.77 53.82
CA LYS A 812 -47.20 -3.51 55.01
C LYS A 812 -45.94 -3.82 55.81
N LEU A 813 -45.85 -3.32 57.05
CA LEU A 813 -44.71 -3.53 57.94
C LEU A 813 -45.28 -4.29 59.16
N ASP A 814 -45.10 -5.59 59.24
CA ASP A 814 -45.65 -6.49 60.25
C ASP A 814 -47.19 -6.27 60.55
N TYR A 815 -47.51 -5.60 61.63
CA TYR A 815 -48.89 -5.34 62.01
C TYR A 815 -49.42 -3.96 61.56
N ARG A 816 -48.62 -3.14 60.88
CA ARG A 816 -48.99 -1.78 60.48
C ARG A 816 -48.78 -1.59 59.00
N THR A 817 -49.53 -0.66 58.42
CA THR A 817 -49.35 -0.27 57.05
C THR A 817 -48.78 1.13 56.99
N PHE A 818 -47.56 1.23 56.47
CA PHE A 818 -46.99 2.52 56.12
C PHE A 818 -47.69 3.03 54.84
N LYS A 819 -48.19 4.25 54.87
CA LYS A 819 -48.85 4.91 53.76
C LYS A 819 -48.20 6.27 53.44
N LEU A 820 -47.81 6.51 52.26
CA LEU A 820 -47.22 7.77 51.77
C LEU A 820 -48.09 8.29 50.63
N ASP A 821 -48.75 9.41 50.85
CA ASP A 821 -49.49 10.09 49.76
C ASP A 821 -48.57 11.11 49.08
N ILE A 822 -48.50 11.05 47.75
CA ILE A 822 -47.67 11.89 46.88
C ILE A 822 -48.60 12.72 46.03
N PRO A 823 -48.97 13.95 46.47
CA PRO A 823 -49.84 14.82 45.72
C PRO A 823 -49.34 15.14 44.31
N LYS A 824 -48.03 15.30 44.18
CA LYS A 824 -47.37 15.61 42.89
C LYS A 824 -45.98 14.99 42.82
N LEU A 825 -45.69 14.39 41.68
CA LEU A 825 -44.39 13.90 41.31
C LEU A 825 -44.05 14.49 39.94
N THR A 826 -42.88 15.05 39.81
CA THR A 826 -42.30 15.44 38.51
C THR A 826 -40.89 14.90 38.40
N LEU A 827 -40.60 14.26 37.28
CA LEU A 827 -39.30 13.70 37.01
C LEU A 827 -38.91 14.09 35.55
N ASN A 828 -37.72 14.68 35.40
CA ASN A 828 -37.18 15.04 34.11
C ASN A 828 -35.89 14.26 33.89
N ALA A 829 -35.81 13.54 32.81
CA ALA A 829 -34.64 12.81 32.37
C ALA A 829 -34.15 13.38 31.07
N ASP A 830 -32.85 13.64 30.98
CA ASP A 830 -32.18 14.13 29.77
C ASP A 830 -30.89 13.32 29.58
N ILE A 831 -30.76 12.70 28.40
CA ILE A 831 -29.53 12.04 27.98
C ILE A 831 -28.99 12.78 26.79
N GLN A 832 -27.82 13.39 26.96
CA GLN A 832 -27.05 14.03 25.88
C GLN A 832 -25.56 13.70 26.02
N ASN A 833 -24.89 13.46 24.92
CA ASN A 833 -23.44 13.18 24.89
C ASN A 833 -23.02 12.07 25.90
N ASN A 834 -23.81 10.99 25.99
CA ASN A 834 -23.61 9.87 26.89
C ASN A 834 -23.70 10.23 28.40
N ASN A 835 -24.28 11.37 28.74
CA ASN A 835 -24.53 11.76 30.13
C ASN A 835 -26.03 11.82 30.38
N LEU A 836 -26.49 11.19 31.49
CA LEU A 836 -27.86 11.29 31.97
C LEU A 836 -27.93 12.33 33.11
N VAL A 837 -28.86 13.24 32.95
CA VAL A 837 -29.29 14.16 34.00
C VAL A 837 -30.72 13.79 34.38
N LEU A 838 -30.93 13.47 35.65
CA LEU A 838 -32.22 13.14 36.18
C LEU A 838 -32.59 14.14 37.28
N LYS A 839 -33.62 14.95 37.03
CA LYS A 839 -34.14 15.89 38.01
C LYS A 839 -35.50 15.38 38.52
N THR A 840 -35.67 15.33 39.85
CA THR A 840 -36.89 14.88 40.48
C THR A 840 -37.41 15.90 41.44
N ASP A 841 -38.72 16.10 41.48
CA ASP A 841 -39.41 16.95 42.44
C ASP A 841 -40.71 16.21 42.88
N ILE A 842 -40.69 15.74 44.09
CA ILE A 842 -41.75 14.93 44.68
C ILE A 842 -42.32 15.65 45.90
N ASN A 843 -43.56 16.08 45.79
CA ASN A 843 -44.28 16.60 46.92
C ASN A 843 -44.91 15.44 47.70
N VAL A 844 -44.75 15.43 48.99
CA VAL A 844 -45.29 14.43 49.90
C VAL A 844 -46.32 15.10 50.79
N HIS A 845 -47.31 14.36 51.25
CA HIS A 845 -48.34 14.85 52.16
C HIS A 845 -47.72 15.58 53.41
N ASN A 846 -48.44 16.58 53.94
CA ASN A 846 -47.95 17.42 55.07
C ASN A 846 -46.73 18.30 54.72
N GLN A 847 -46.61 18.81 53.48
CA GLN A 847 -45.60 19.75 53.05
C GLN A 847 -44.18 19.16 52.94
N GLY A 848 -44.01 17.84 52.95
CA GLY A 848 -42.75 17.21 52.62
C GLY A 848 -42.42 17.33 51.16
N ARG A 849 -41.12 17.47 50.84
CA ARG A 849 -40.68 17.52 49.47
C ARG A 849 -39.35 16.76 49.34
N ILE A 850 -39.21 16.07 48.25
CA ILE A 850 -37.94 15.40 47.86
C ILE A 850 -37.52 15.97 46.53
N VAL A 851 -36.36 16.60 46.50
CA VAL A 851 -35.77 17.17 45.28
C VAL A 851 -34.43 16.47 44.98
N GLY A 852 -34.29 15.96 43.78
CA GLY A 852 -33.07 15.30 43.36
C GLY A 852 -32.52 15.92 42.06
N ASP A 853 -31.22 16.05 42.00
CA ASP A 853 -30.48 16.35 40.77
C ASP A 853 -29.33 15.33 40.64
N ILE A 854 -29.57 14.32 39.86
CA ILE A 854 -28.69 13.14 39.73
C ILE A 854 -28.07 13.15 38.36
N HIS A 855 -26.76 13.00 38.32
CA HIS A 855 -25.99 12.94 37.09
C HIS A 855 -25.30 11.58 37.00
N LEU A 856 -25.46 10.92 35.85
CA LEU A 856 -24.72 9.72 35.54
C LEU A 856 -23.90 9.98 34.25
N ASN A 857 -22.62 10.20 34.44
CA ASN A 857 -21.69 10.50 33.37
C ASN A 857 -21.14 9.22 32.73
N ASP A 858 -20.80 9.30 31.44
CA ASP A 858 -20.23 8.22 30.65
C ASP A 858 -21.02 6.89 30.72
N LEU A 859 -22.25 6.94 30.24
CA LEU A 859 -23.17 5.78 30.22
C LEU A 859 -22.60 4.57 29.49
N ALA A 860 -21.69 4.82 28.56
CA ALA A 860 -21.13 3.79 27.66
C ALA A 860 -19.97 3.00 28.28
N LYS A 861 -19.15 3.62 29.16
CA LYS A 861 -17.90 3.00 29.66
C LYS A 861 -17.78 3.06 31.21
N ASN A 862 -17.41 4.22 31.73
CA ASN A 862 -17.12 4.41 33.17
C ASN A 862 -18.25 5.17 33.87
N ARG A 863 -19.34 4.50 34.15
CA ARG A 863 -20.53 5.09 34.75
C ARG A 863 -20.19 5.77 36.09
N GLN A 864 -20.17 7.09 36.11
CA GLN A 864 -19.92 7.88 37.35
C GLN A 864 -21.21 8.52 37.80
N LEU A 865 -21.68 8.11 38.98
CA LEU A 865 -22.86 8.66 39.62
C LEU A 865 -22.45 9.86 40.47
N GLY A 866 -23.15 10.97 40.30
CA GLY A 866 -23.02 12.16 41.12
C GLY A 866 -24.37 12.86 41.30
N GLY A 867 -24.41 13.87 42.10
CA GLY A 867 -25.62 14.67 42.28
C GLY A 867 -26.01 14.89 43.74
N THR A 868 -27.19 15.42 43.93
CA THR A 868 -27.78 15.74 45.24
C THR A 868 -29.18 15.22 45.36
N LEU A 869 -29.55 14.77 46.55
CA LEU A 869 -30.92 14.44 46.91
C LEU A 869 -31.23 15.20 48.22
N ALA A 870 -32.10 16.19 48.14
CA ALA A 870 -32.55 16.98 49.28
C ALA A 870 -33.94 16.47 49.73
N ILE A 871 -34.06 16.21 51.02
CA ILE A 871 -35.34 15.82 51.67
C ILE A 871 -35.70 16.94 52.63
N GLU A 872 -36.82 17.61 52.33
CA GLU A 872 -37.30 18.78 53.07
C GLU A 872 -38.59 18.41 53.82
N ARG A 873 -38.60 18.66 55.11
CA ARG A 873 -39.80 18.54 55.98
C ARG A 873 -40.58 17.24 55.82
N LEU A 874 -39.88 16.12 55.54
CA LEU A 874 -40.58 14.84 55.41
C LEU A 874 -41.11 14.35 56.79
N SER A 875 -42.40 14.31 56.94
CA SER A 875 -43.06 13.72 58.12
C SER A 875 -43.68 12.39 57.75
N LEU A 876 -43.24 11.32 58.38
CA LEU A 876 -43.75 9.96 58.15
C LEU A 876 -44.72 9.58 59.25
N SER A 877 -45.96 9.32 58.93
CA SER A 877 -46.97 8.77 59.87
C SER A 877 -47.19 7.29 59.60
N ILE A 878 -47.09 6.48 60.59
CA ILE A 878 -47.42 5.05 60.56
C ILE A 878 -48.80 4.91 61.22
N ALA A 879 -49.78 4.51 60.43
CA ALA A 879 -51.17 4.28 60.94
C ALA A 879 -51.33 2.85 61.41
#